data_ab37fd3eeff2b45832515a7863062f29
#
_entry.id   ab37fd3eeff2b45832515a7863062f29
#
_cell.length_a   1.000
_cell.length_b   1.000
_cell.length_c   1.000
_cell.angle_alpha   90.00
_cell.angle_beta   90.00
_cell.angle_gamma   90.00
#
_symmetry.space_group_name_H-M   'P 1'
#
loop_
_entity.id
_entity.type
_entity.pdbx_description
1 polymer ?
#
loop_
_entity_poly.entity_id
_entity_poly.type
_entity_poly.pdbx_seq_one_letter_code
_entity_poly.pdbx_strand_id
1 'polypeptide(L)'
;MMNLAEYRRTAARLADYLPWVALVAPGIVLNKDGSFQRTARFRGPDLDSSVAAELVAVASRINNAFRRLGLGWSIFVEAQRYEAATYPDNIFPDPASALVDAERKADFEEAAAHFVSSYFLTFLFLPPAEEAARTESWLYEGRERSGVDPHEILRAFTDRTDRVLALLDGFMPSCGWLDDSETLTYLHSCVSTKHHRVRVPETPIYLDALLADQPLTGGLEPRLGDQNLRVLTIVGFPTATTPGLLDDLNRLAFPYRWSTRAILLDKTDATKLLTKIRRQWFAKRKSIAAILKEVMTNEQSVLVDTDAANKAADADMALQELGADVAGMAYVTATITVWDADPRLADEKLRLVEKVIQGRDFTAMIEAVNAVDAWLGSLPGHVYANVRQPPISTLNLAHMIPLSAVWAGPERDDHFDAPPLLYGRTEGSTPFRLSLHVGDVGHTLVVGPTGAGKSVLLALMALQFRRYLRSQVFAFDFGGSIRAASLAMGGDWHDLGGGLTEGSESSVSLQPLARIHDTYERAWAADWIVAILLREGIKITPEAKEHIWTALTSLASAPIGERTITGLSVLLQSNDLKQALRPYCVGSPYGRLLDAEAEHLGSADVQAFEIEGLVGTGAAPAVLAYLFHRIGDRLDGRPTLLIIDEGWLALDDEGFASQLREWLKTLRKKNASVIFATQSLSDIDNSEIAPAIIESCPTRLLLPNERAIEPQITAIYRRFGLNDRQIEILARATPKRDYYCQSRRGNRLFELGLSEVGLALCAASSKSDQMLIAQIVAEHGRDGFLAAWLNARDVGWASELIPTFPSLVP
;
A
#
# COMPACT_ATOMS: atom_id res chain seq x y z
N MET A 1 -18.22 -54.04 -23.72
CA MET A 1 -17.19 -54.71 -22.90
C MET A 1 -16.39 -53.65 -22.22
N MET A 2 -16.49 -53.56 -20.90
CA MET A 2 -15.63 -52.64 -20.15
C MET A 2 -14.17 -53.05 -20.34
N ASN A 3 -13.34 -52.14 -20.75
CA ASN A 3 -11.91 -52.38 -20.91
C ASN A 3 -11.27 -52.38 -19.53
N LEU A 4 -11.03 -53.55 -18.97
CA LEU A 4 -10.39 -53.73 -17.67
C LEU A 4 -8.98 -53.09 -17.57
N ALA A 5 -8.37 -52.73 -18.68
CA ALA A 5 -7.08 -52.01 -18.71
C ALA A 5 -7.19 -50.57 -18.20
N GLU A 6 -8.36 -49.94 -18.35
CA GLU A 6 -8.58 -48.57 -17.78
C GLU A 6 -8.67 -48.58 -16.25
N TYR A 7 -9.23 -49.67 -15.66
CA TYR A 7 -9.25 -49.82 -14.20
C TYR A 7 -7.90 -50.17 -13.59
N ARG A 8 -6.90 -50.51 -14.38
CA ARG A 8 -5.53 -50.85 -13.91
C ARG A 8 -4.53 -49.70 -14.03
N ARG A 9 -4.89 -48.57 -14.61
CA ARG A 9 -4.05 -47.39 -14.61
C ARG A 9 -4.20 -46.65 -13.27
N THR A 10 -3.36 -47.02 -12.33
CA THR A 10 -3.14 -46.19 -11.14
C THR A 10 -2.42 -44.92 -11.59
N ALA A 11 -2.91 -43.76 -11.14
CA ALA A 11 -2.25 -42.50 -11.32
C ALA A 11 -0.80 -42.58 -10.78
N ALA A 12 0.18 -42.27 -11.63
CA ALA A 12 1.59 -42.46 -11.31
C ALA A 12 2.38 -41.14 -11.28
N ARG A 13 1.81 -40.06 -11.87
CA ARG A 13 2.43 -38.76 -11.97
C ARG A 13 1.55 -37.70 -11.30
N LEU A 14 2.18 -36.61 -10.82
CA LEU A 14 1.43 -35.48 -10.25
C LEU A 14 0.33 -34.98 -11.21
N ALA A 15 0.65 -34.83 -12.50
CA ALA A 15 -0.29 -34.42 -13.55
C ALA A 15 -1.59 -35.26 -13.58
N ASP A 16 -1.54 -36.57 -13.25
CA ASP A 16 -2.71 -37.43 -13.26
C ASP A 16 -3.74 -37.04 -12.17
N TYR A 17 -3.26 -36.42 -11.09
CA TYR A 17 -4.08 -35.98 -9.94
C TYR A 17 -4.58 -34.54 -10.07
N LEU A 18 -4.00 -33.72 -10.95
CA LEU A 18 -4.40 -32.32 -11.09
C LEU A 18 -5.74 -32.20 -11.83
N PRO A 19 -6.64 -31.32 -11.36
CA PRO A 19 -7.97 -31.19 -11.96
C PRO A 19 -7.98 -30.39 -13.26
N TRP A 20 -6.99 -29.58 -13.53
CA TRP A 20 -6.97 -28.55 -14.57
C TRP A 20 -6.67 -29.11 -15.95
N VAL A 21 -7.44 -28.71 -16.96
CA VAL A 21 -7.27 -29.16 -18.33
C VAL A 21 -6.79 -28.04 -19.23
N ALA A 22 -7.56 -26.96 -19.36
CA ALA A 22 -7.28 -25.90 -20.31
C ALA A 22 -7.86 -24.56 -19.90
N LEU A 23 -7.27 -23.47 -20.39
CA LEU A 23 -7.91 -22.14 -20.40
C LEU A 23 -8.95 -22.14 -21.53
N VAL A 24 -10.21 -21.81 -21.20
CA VAL A 24 -11.34 -21.80 -22.16
C VAL A 24 -11.88 -20.38 -22.42
N ALA A 25 -11.52 -19.43 -21.55
CA ALA A 25 -11.76 -18.01 -21.69
C ALA A 25 -10.76 -17.25 -20.81
N PRO A 26 -10.64 -15.92 -20.92
CA PRO A 26 -9.67 -15.16 -20.12
C PRO A 26 -9.82 -15.42 -18.63
N GLY A 27 -8.76 -15.97 -18.00
CA GLY A 27 -8.71 -16.36 -16.59
C GLY A 27 -9.64 -17.51 -16.19
N ILE A 28 -10.30 -18.21 -17.13
CA ILE A 28 -11.23 -19.30 -16.84
C ILE A 28 -10.65 -20.64 -17.27
N VAL A 29 -10.56 -21.55 -16.31
CA VAL A 29 -10.04 -22.92 -16.50
C VAL A 29 -11.19 -23.90 -16.53
N LEU A 30 -11.15 -24.84 -17.49
CA LEU A 30 -11.96 -26.05 -17.54
C LEU A 30 -11.23 -27.17 -16.81
N ASN A 31 -11.91 -27.87 -15.93
CA ASN A 31 -11.40 -29.01 -15.19
C ASN A 31 -11.79 -30.35 -15.83
N LYS A 32 -11.11 -31.45 -15.44
CA LYS A 32 -11.32 -32.82 -15.94
C LYS A 32 -12.74 -33.35 -15.70
N ASP A 33 -13.40 -32.84 -14.67
CA ASP A 33 -14.79 -33.22 -14.30
C ASP A 33 -15.85 -32.36 -15.02
N GLY A 34 -15.44 -31.49 -15.94
CA GLY A 34 -16.33 -30.59 -16.66
C GLY A 34 -16.70 -29.32 -15.89
N SER A 35 -16.16 -29.10 -14.69
CA SER A 35 -16.37 -27.84 -13.95
C SER A 35 -15.54 -26.70 -14.51
N PHE A 36 -16.06 -25.47 -14.36
CA PHE A 36 -15.35 -24.24 -14.64
C PHE A 36 -14.83 -23.62 -13.35
N GLN A 37 -13.60 -23.10 -13.39
CA GLN A 37 -13.08 -22.29 -12.30
C GLN A 37 -12.53 -20.96 -12.79
N ARG A 38 -12.63 -19.92 -11.93
CA ARG A 38 -12.10 -18.59 -12.14
C ARG A 38 -11.59 -18.03 -10.82
N THR A 39 -10.43 -17.40 -10.85
CA THR A 39 -9.77 -16.93 -9.64
C THR A 39 -9.61 -15.42 -9.65
N ALA A 40 -9.94 -14.80 -8.52
CA ALA A 40 -9.64 -13.40 -8.23
C ALA A 40 -8.50 -13.30 -7.21
N ARG A 41 -7.64 -12.29 -7.37
CA ARG A 41 -6.76 -11.83 -6.31
C ARG A 41 -7.51 -10.80 -5.50
N PHE A 42 -7.42 -10.86 -4.18
CA PHE A 42 -8.04 -9.87 -3.30
C PHE A 42 -7.10 -9.49 -2.18
N ARG A 43 -7.41 -8.40 -1.53
CA ARG A 43 -6.82 -8.00 -0.26
C ARG A 43 -7.93 -7.46 0.64
N GLY A 44 -8.01 -7.99 1.83
CA GLY A 44 -8.92 -7.53 2.86
C GLY A 44 -8.42 -6.30 3.61
N PRO A 45 -9.15 -5.84 4.62
CA PRO A 45 -8.74 -4.76 5.52
C PRO A 45 -7.37 -5.02 6.15
N ASP A 46 -6.70 -3.97 6.60
CA ASP A 46 -5.38 -4.12 7.20
C ASP A 46 -5.48 -4.72 8.60
N LEU A 47 -4.69 -5.76 8.86
CA LEU A 47 -4.76 -6.56 10.09
C LEU A 47 -4.54 -5.73 11.36
N ASP A 48 -3.59 -4.77 11.34
CA ASP A 48 -3.20 -4.03 12.53
C ASP A 48 -4.07 -2.80 12.81
N SER A 49 -4.66 -2.21 11.78
CA SER A 49 -5.33 -0.91 11.84
C SER A 49 -6.84 -0.94 11.68
N SER A 50 -7.43 -2.11 11.39
CA SER A 50 -8.88 -2.28 11.29
C SER A 50 -9.54 -2.38 12.65
N VAL A 51 -10.75 -1.84 12.76
CA VAL A 51 -11.60 -1.99 13.96
C VAL A 51 -12.53 -3.20 13.83
N ALA A 52 -12.92 -3.79 14.96
CA ALA A 52 -13.78 -4.98 14.97
C ALA A 52 -15.10 -4.78 14.19
N ALA A 53 -15.70 -3.60 14.27
CA ALA A 53 -16.92 -3.28 13.52
C ALA A 53 -16.72 -3.32 12.00
N GLU A 54 -15.56 -2.91 11.50
CA GLU A 54 -15.20 -3.00 10.08
C GLU A 54 -15.10 -4.46 9.63
N LEU A 55 -14.39 -5.31 10.39
CA LEU A 55 -14.25 -6.72 10.11
C LEU A 55 -15.60 -7.45 10.13
N VAL A 56 -16.48 -7.13 11.07
CA VAL A 56 -17.86 -7.66 11.13
C VAL A 56 -18.65 -7.23 9.89
N ALA A 57 -18.56 -5.98 9.47
CA ALA A 57 -19.22 -5.49 8.27
C ALA A 57 -18.74 -6.21 7.01
N VAL A 58 -17.42 -6.40 6.87
CA VAL A 58 -16.81 -7.13 5.75
C VAL A 58 -17.25 -8.60 5.75
N ALA A 59 -17.17 -9.30 6.88
CA ALA A 59 -17.59 -10.70 6.99
C ALA A 59 -19.08 -10.89 6.66
N SER A 60 -19.95 -9.96 7.11
CA SER A 60 -21.38 -9.99 6.79
C SER A 60 -21.63 -9.82 5.29
N ARG A 61 -20.88 -8.98 4.60
CA ARG A 61 -20.99 -8.79 3.14
C ARG A 61 -20.48 -9.99 2.37
N ILE A 62 -19.39 -10.64 2.82
CA ILE A 62 -18.89 -11.88 2.27
C ILE A 62 -19.93 -13.01 2.42
N ASN A 63 -20.50 -13.15 3.62
CA ASN A 63 -21.60 -14.10 3.85
C ASN A 63 -22.75 -13.86 2.87
N ASN A 64 -23.14 -12.60 2.68
CA ASN A 64 -24.20 -12.23 1.71
C ASN A 64 -23.88 -12.63 0.28
N ALA A 65 -22.61 -12.54 -0.14
CA ALA A 65 -22.17 -12.97 -1.46
C ALA A 65 -22.20 -14.50 -1.59
N PHE A 66 -21.67 -15.23 -0.62
CA PHE A 66 -21.52 -16.69 -0.67
C PHE A 66 -22.85 -17.43 -0.54
N ARG A 67 -23.76 -17.04 0.36
CA ARG A 67 -25.05 -17.71 0.56
C ARG A 67 -25.97 -17.68 -0.67
N ARG A 68 -25.71 -16.78 -1.64
CA ARG A 68 -26.49 -16.66 -2.88
C ARG A 68 -26.05 -17.63 -3.97
N LEU A 69 -24.92 -18.30 -3.81
CA LEU A 69 -24.42 -19.28 -4.76
C LEU A 69 -25.31 -20.54 -4.66
N GLY A 70 -25.06 -21.58 -4.14
CA GLY A 70 -25.96 -22.73 -3.97
C GLY A 70 -25.36 -24.01 -4.57
N LEU A 71 -26.24 -24.95 -4.99
CA LEU A 71 -25.80 -26.26 -5.49
C LEU A 71 -24.87 -26.14 -6.71
N GLY A 72 -23.86 -26.99 -6.74
CA GLY A 72 -22.84 -27.00 -7.79
C GLY A 72 -21.70 -26.01 -7.62
N TRP A 73 -21.82 -25.08 -6.67
CA TRP A 73 -20.77 -24.09 -6.40
C TRP A 73 -19.84 -24.56 -5.29
N SER A 74 -18.56 -24.34 -5.53
CA SER A 74 -17.52 -24.48 -4.52
C SER A 74 -16.62 -23.25 -4.55
N ILE A 75 -16.08 -22.91 -3.39
CA ILE A 75 -15.21 -21.75 -3.20
C ILE A 75 -13.92 -22.21 -2.57
N PHE A 76 -12.79 -21.69 -3.06
CA PHE A 76 -11.49 -21.84 -2.42
C PHE A 76 -10.99 -20.45 -2.07
N VAL A 77 -10.72 -20.22 -0.79
CA VAL A 77 -10.09 -18.99 -0.32
C VAL A 77 -8.71 -19.34 0.19
N GLU A 78 -7.70 -18.75 -0.37
CA GLU A 78 -6.32 -19.11 -0.10
C GLU A 78 -5.47 -17.89 0.27
N ALA A 79 -4.62 -18.04 1.30
CA ALA A 79 -3.49 -17.19 1.57
C ALA A 79 -2.21 -17.96 1.24
N GLN A 80 -1.41 -17.43 0.34
CA GLN A 80 -0.08 -17.92 0.03
C GLN A 80 0.94 -16.96 0.60
N ARG A 81 1.79 -17.45 1.50
CA ARG A 81 2.92 -16.71 2.04
C ARG A 81 4.20 -17.23 1.40
N TYR A 82 4.97 -16.31 0.86
CA TYR A 82 6.21 -16.61 0.15
C TYR A 82 7.27 -15.56 0.46
N GLU A 83 8.52 -15.88 0.18
CA GLU A 83 9.63 -14.97 0.37
C GLU A 83 9.47 -13.73 -0.50
N ALA A 84 9.64 -12.56 0.09
CA ALA A 84 9.53 -11.28 -0.61
C ALA A 84 10.65 -11.14 -1.62
N ALA A 85 10.37 -10.37 -2.68
CA ALA A 85 11.41 -10.00 -3.65
C ALA A 85 12.60 -9.33 -2.94
N THR A 86 13.79 -9.53 -3.47
CA THR A 86 15.03 -8.89 -3.01
C THR A 86 14.94 -7.37 -3.15
N TYR A 87 15.80 -6.66 -2.42
CA TYR A 87 15.92 -5.22 -2.58
C TYR A 87 16.28 -4.90 -4.04
N PRO A 88 15.62 -3.92 -4.70
CA PRO A 88 15.88 -3.63 -6.10
C PRO A 88 17.24 -2.95 -6.28
N ASP A 89 17.89 -3.22 -7.40
CA ASP A 89 19.03 -2.43 -7.82
C ASP A 89 18.56 -1.06 -8.35
N ASN A 90 19.13 0.00 -7.81
CA ASN A 90 18.79 1.37 -8.15
C ASN A 90 20.00 2.10 -8.74
N ILE A 91 19.74 3.08 -9.59
CA ILE A 91 20.77 3.96 -10.16
C ILE A 91 20.45 5.39 -9.73
N PHE A 92 21.43 6.06 -9.16
CA PHE A 92 21.30 7.44 -8.68
C PHE A 92 22.23 8.36 -9.46
N PRO A 93 21.85 9.63 -9.66
CA PRO A 93 22.69 10.60 -10.35
C PRO A 93 23.82 11.15 -9.45
N ASP A 94 23.72 11.00 -8.15
CA ASP A 94 24.65 11.53 -7.17
C ASP A 94 25.10 10.46 -6.14
N PRO A 95 26.35 10.57 -5.65
CA PRO A 95 26.92 9.60 -4.72
C PRO A 95 26.23 9.57 -3.36
N ALA A 96 25.67 10.69 -2.87
CA ALA A 96 25.04 10.73 -1.56
C ALA A 96 23.78 9.87 -1.52
N SER A 97 22.91 10.02 -2.52
CA SER A 97 21.73 9.21 -2.67
C SER A 97 22.07 7.73 -2.87
N ALA A 98 23.11 7.43 -3.65
CA ALA A 98 23.58 6.07 -3.88
C ALA A 98 24.13 5.41 -2.60
N LEU A 99 24.92 6.13 -1.79
CA LEU A 99 25.44 5.65 -0.52
C LEU A 99 24.33 5.32 0.46
N VAL A 100 23.35 6.22 0.62
CA VAL A 100 22.20 5.97 1.50
C VAL A 100 21.39 4.76 1.04
N ASP A 101 21.18 4.59 -0.25
CA ASP A 101 20.47 3.43 -0.80
C ASP A 101 21.27 2.13 -0.62
N ALA A 102 22.58 2.17 -0.81
CA ALA A 102 23.45 1.02 -0.59
C ALA A 102 23.47 0.58 0.89
N GLU A 103 23.50 1.51 1.83
CA GLU A 103 23.36 1.24 3.27
C GLU A 103 22.01 0.58 3.56
N ARG A 104 20.93 1.10 3.03
CA ARG A 104 19.56 0.57 3.20
C ARG A 104 19.41 -0.81 2.58
N LYS A 105 20.05 -1.06 1.42
CA LYS A 105 20.10 -2.38 0.80
C LYS A 105 20.83 -3.38 1.68
N ALA A 106 22.00 -3.01 2.20
CA ALA A 106 22.77 -3.87 3.11
C ALA A 106 21.95 -4.20 4.37
N ASP A 107 21.32 -3.20 4.99
CA ASP A 107 20.44 -3.40 6.14
C ASP A 107 19.24 -4.32 5.85
N PHE A 108 18.67 -4.23 4.67
CA PHE A 108 17.56 -5.08 4.26
C PHE A 108 18.00 -6.52 4.01
N GLU A 109 19.18 -6.71 3.41
CA GLU A 109 19.72 -8.03 3.10
C GLU A 109 20.31 -8.71 4.34
N GLU A 110 20.83 -7.95 5.31
CA GLU A 110 21.33 -8.47 6.59
C GLU A 110 20.20 -8.85 7.55
N ALA A 111 19.03 -8.26 7.39
CA ALA A 111 17.86 -8.62 8.18
C ALA A 111 17.44 -10.08 7.94
N ALA A 112 16.61 -10.61 8.83
CA ALA A 112 15.98 -11.91 8.61
C ALA A 112 15.16 -11.93 7.31
N ALA A 113 14.95 -13.13 6.74
CA ALA A 113 14.17 -13.29 5.52
C ALA A 113 12.80 -12.62 5.60
N HIS A 114 12.42 -11.93 4.54
CA HIS A 114 11.18 -11.19 4.43
C HIS A 114 10.12 -12.02 3.70
N PHE A 115 8.86 -11.93 4.17
CA PHE A 115 7.75 -12.68 3.60
C PHE A 115 6.57 -11.76 3.30
N VAL A 116 5.92 -12.02 2.17
CA VAL A 116 4.68 -11.35 1.75
C VAL A 116 3.58 -12.38 1.56
N SER A 117 2.32 -11.96 1.70
CA SER A 117 1.16 -12.83 1.48
C SER A 117 0.34 -12.32 0.30
N SER A 118 -0.07 -13.24 -0.57
CA SER A 118 -1.08 -13.01 -1.61
C SER A 118 -2.33 -13.79 -1.29
N TYR A 119 -3.49 -13.22 -1.59
CA TYR A 119 -4.79 -13.79 -1.26
C TYR A 119 -5.57 -14.04 -2.53
N PHE A 120 -6.14 -15.25 -2.64
CA PHE A 120 -6.85 -15.70 -3.81
C PHE A 120 -8.24 -16.23 -3.44
N LEU A 121 -9.21 -15.92 -4.28
CA LEU A 121 -10.58 -16.40 -4.19
C LEU A 121 -10.95 -17.08 -5.50
N THR A 122 -11.06 -18.40 -5.48
CA THR A 122 -11.45 -19.20 -6.64
C THR A 122 -12.90 -19.63 -6.53
N PHE A 123 -13.69 -19.33 -7.54
CA PHE A 123 -15.03 -19.84 -7.73
C PHE A 123 -14.98 -21.04 -8.66
N LEU A 124 -15.60 -22.11 -8.25
CA LEU A 124 -15.78 -23.33 -9.03
C LEU A 124 -17.26 -23.60 -9.22
N PHE A 125 -17.66 -23.94 -10.42
CA PHE A 125 -19.02 -24.37 -10.72
C PHE A 125 -19.00 -25.71 -11.48
N LEU A 126 -19.61 -26.72 -10.87
CA LEU A 126 -19.85 -27.99 -11.50
C LEU A 126 -21.31 -27.98 -12.01
N PRO A 127 -21.51 -27.94 -13.33
CA PRO A 127 -22.84 -28.03 -13.92
C PRO A 127 -23.55 -29.37 -13.54
N PRO A 128 -24.90 -29.44 -13.60
CA PRO A 128 -25.62 -30.67 -13.44
C PRO A 128 -25.11 -31.79 -14.37
N ALA A 129 -25.18 -33.05 -13.97
CA ALA A 129 -24.53 -34.17 -14.66
C ALA A 129 -24.84 -34.26 -16.18
N GLU A 130 -26.05 -33.86 -16.58
CA GLU A 130 -26.43 -33.82 -17.99
C GLU A 130 -25.70 -32.71 -18.76
N GLU A 131 -25.35 -31.61 -18.10
CA GLU A 131 -24.60 -30.46 -18.65
C GLU A 131 -23.10 -30.66 -18.53
N ALA A 132 -22.62 -31.33 -17.48
CA ALA A 132 -21.21 -31.64 -17.27
C ALA A 132 -20.65 -32.55 -18.35
N ALA A 133 -21.42 -33.59 -18.73
CA ALA A 133 -21.07 -34.50 -19.82
C ALA A 133 -20.93 -33.78 -21.19
N ARG A 134 -21.52 -32.57 -21.31
CA ARG A 134 -21.45 -31.73 -22.53
C ARG A 134 -20.23 -30.82 -22.53
N THR A 135 -19.81 -30.28 -21.39
CA THR A 135 -18.55 -29.53 -21.25
C THR A 135 -17.34 -30.44 -21.42
N GLU A 136 -17.43 -31.72 -21.03
CA GLU A 136 -16.43 -32.72 -21.34
C GLU A 136 -16.28 -33.00 -22.85
N SER A 137 -17.36 -32.82 -23.62
CA SER A 137 -17.30 -33.01 -25.09
C SER A 137 -16.42 -31.99 -25.83
N TRP A 138 -16.05 -30.90 -25.19
CA TRP A 138 -15.02 -29.97 -25.74
C TRP A 138 -13.61 -30.58 -25.78
N LEU A 139 -13.38 -31.58 -24.96
CA LEU A 139 -12.08 -32.25 -24.84
C LEU A 139 -11.92 -33.42 -25.79
N TYR A 140 -13.02 -33.89 -26.41
CA TYR A 140 -13.03 -35.09 -27.25
C TYR A 140 -13.70 -34.83 -28.61
N GLU A 141 -12.97 -34.97 -29.69
CA GLU A 141 -13.52 -34.95 -31.06
C GLU A 141 -14.44 -36.17 -31.28
N GLY A 142 -15.65 -35.93 -31.82
CA GLY A 142 -16.49 -36.99 -32.35
C GLY A 142 -17.78 -37.37 -31.60
N ARG A 143 -18.26 -36.63 -30.60
CA ARG A 143 -19.56 -36.82 -29.98
C ARG A 143 -20.63 -35.89 -30.53
N GLU A 144 -21.82 -36.45 -30.81
CA GLU A 144 -22.97 -35.68 -31.30
C GLU A 144 -23.44 -34.62 -30.32
N ARG A 145 -23.73 -33.43 -30.84
CA ARG A 145 -24.21 -32.28 -30.09
C ARG A 145 -25.63 -32.50 -29.62
N SER A 146 -25.84 -32.56 -28.32
CA SER A 146 -27.15 -32.58 -27.68
C SER A 146 -27.40 -31.26 -26.94
N GLY A 147 -28.33 -30.54 -27.44
CA GLY A 147 -29.34 -29.61 -26.81
C GLY A 147 -28.91 -28.36 -26.02
N VAL A 148 -27.79 -28.27 -25.31
CA VAL A 148 -27.37 -27.04 -24.60
C VAL A 148 -25.97 -26.65 -25.09
N ASP A 149 -25.77 -25.39 -25.43
CA ASP A 149 -24.50 -24.84 -25.88
C ASP A 149 -23.54 -24.68 -24.67
N PRO A 150 -22.37 -25.33 -24.65
CA PRO A 150 -21.35 -25.12 -23.59
C PRO A 150 -20.95 -23.65 -23.42
N HIS A 151 -21.03 -22.84 -24.47
CA HIS A 151 -20.81 -21.41 -24.39
C HIS A 151 -21.87 -20.68 -23.57
N GLU A 152 -23.09 -21.19 -23.51
CA GLU A 152 -24.16 -20.61 -22.69
C GLU A 152 -23.89 -20.85 -21.21
N ILE A 153 -23.43 -22.06 -20.85
CA ILE A 153 -23.02 -22.40 -19.48
C ILE A 153 -21.84 -21.51 -19.04
N LEU A 154 -20.84 -21.36 -19.92
CA LEU A 154 -19.67 -20.51 -19.68
C LEU A 154 -20.07 -19.03 -19.47
N ARG A 155 -20.98 -18.51 -20.29
CA ARG A 155 -21.51 -17.13 -20.13
C ARG A 155 -22.23 -16.98 -18.80
N ALA A 156 -23.13 -17.91 -18.45
CA ALA A 156 -23.86 -17.88 -17.19
C ALA A 156 -22.91 -17.95 -15.98
N PHE A 157 -21.85 -18.76 -16.05
CA PHE A 157 -20.78 -18.82 -15.05
C PHE A 157 -20.05 -17.47 -14.92
N THR A 158 -19.63 -16.90 -16.05
CA THR A 158 -18.94 -15.61 -16.10
C THR A 158 -19.80 -14.51 -15.50
N ASP A 159 -21.04 -14.36 -15.96
CA ASP A 159 -21.97 -13.35 -15.47
C ASP A 159 -22.24 -13.47 -13.96
N ARG A 160 -22.33 -14.72 -13.46
CA ARG A 160 -22.57 -14.96 -12.04
C ARG A 160 -21.35 -14.58 -11.19
N THR A 161 -20.16 -14.98 -11.62
CA THR A 161 -18.90 -14.64 -10.92
C THR A 161 -18.61 -13.16 -10.97
N ASP A 162 -18.86 -12.48 -12.09
CA ASP A 162 -18.69 -11.03 -12.22
C ASP A 162 -19.59 -10.25 -11.25
N ARG A 163 -20.86 -10.68 -11.09
CA ARG A 163 -21.77 -10.08 -10.10
C ARG A 163 -21.28 -10.25 -8.67
N VAL A 164 -20.74 -11.42 -8.33
CA VAL A 164 -20.20 -11.69 -7.00
C VAL A 164 -18.95 -10.84 -6.76
N LEU A 165 -18.04 -10.79 -7.73
CA LEU A 165 -16.83 -9.98 -7.60
C LEU A 165 -17.14 -8.49 -7.46
N ALA A 166 -18.08 -7.96 -8.24
CA ALA A 166 -18.51 -6.57 -8.13
C ALA A 166 -19.07 -6.21 -6.75
N LEU A 167 -19.73 -7.17 -6.07
CA LEU A 167 -20.16 -6.99 -4.69
C LEU A 167 -18.97 -6.93 -3.73
N LEU A 168 -17.93 -7.74 -3.94
CA LEU A 168 -16.73 -7.79 -3.10
C LEU A 168 -15.85 -6.55 -3.31
N ASP A 169 -15.65 -6.13 -4.54
CA ASP A 169 -14.85 -4.95 -4.91
C ASP A 169 -15.38 -3.65 -4.27
N GLY A 170 -16.68 -3.57 -4.04
CA GLY A 170 -17.29 -2.41 -3.40
C GLY A 170 -16.89 -2.17 -1.93
N PHE A 171 -16.18 -3.11 -1.29
CA PHE A 171 -15.77 -2.97 0.12
C PHE A 171 -14.40 -3.56 0.45
N MET A 172 -13.79 -4.30 -0.46
CA MET A 172 -12.41 -4.77 -0.30
C MET A 172 -11.43 -3.68 -0.73
N PRO A 173 -10.31 -3.47 -0.04
CA PRO A 173 -9.25 -2.54 -0.48
C PRO A 173 -8.71 -2.84 -1.88
N SER A 174 -8.76 -4.12 -2.31
CA SER A 174 -8.37 -4.55 -3.64
C SER A 174 -9.05 -5.87 -3.96
N CYS A 175 -9.68 -5.98 -5.13
CA CYS A 175 -10.27 -7.22 -5.62
C CYS A 175 -10.33 -7.19 -7.15
N GLY A 176 -9.76 -8.19 -7.82
CA GLY A 176 -9.72 -8.24 -9.29
C GLY A 176 -9.50 -9.64 -9.84
N TRP A 177 -10.04 -9.92 -11.04
CA TRP A 177 -9.78 -11.20 -11.71
C TRP A 177 -8.31 -11.31 -12.12
N LEU A 178 -7.79 -12.53 -12.04
CA LEU A 178 -6.50 -12.87 -12.62
C LEU A 178 -6.63 -12.95 -14.14
N ASP A 179 -5.61 -12.45 -14.84
CA ASP A 179 -5.44 -12.72 -16.26
C ASP A 179 -4.94 -14.17 -16.50
N ASP A 180 -4.75 -14.56 -17.76
CA ASP A 180 -4.31 -15.91 -18.11
C ASP A 180 -2.95 -16.26 -17.51
N SER A 181 -1.97 -15.34 -17.59
CA SER A 181 -0.62 -15.55 -17.05
C SER A 181 -0.61 -15.58 -15.54
N GLU A 182 -1.39 -14.72 -14.89
CA GLU A 182 -1.55 -14.70 -13.43
C GLU A 182 -2.28 -15.95 -12.95
N THR A 183 -3.31 -16.41 -13.68
CA THR A 183 -4.01 -17.67 -13.39
C THR A 183 -3.07 -18.86 -13.43
N LEU A 184 -2.27 -19.01 -14.50
CA LEU A 184 -1.29 -20.09 -14.60
C LEU A 184 -0.20 -19.99 -13.51
N THR A 185 0.25 -18.78 -13.19
CA THR A 185 1.22 -18.52 -12.12
C THR A 185 0.67 -18.93 -10.76
N TYR A 186 -0.58 -18.58 -10.48
CA TYR A 186 -1.26 -19.00 -9.25
C TYR A 186 -1.42 -20.51 -9.16
N LEU A 187 -1.92 -21.15 -10.21
CA LEU A 187 -2.10 -22.61 -10.22
C LEU A 187 -0.77 -23.36 -10.09
N HIS A 188 0.29 -22.86 -10.74
CA HIS A 188 1.65 -23.39 -10.58
C HIS A 188 2.13 -23.28 -9.14
N SER A 189 1.96 -22.13 -8.48
CA SER A 189 2.36 -21.92 -7.08
C SER A 189 1.59 -22.82 -6.08
N CYS A 190 0.45 -23.41 -6.48
CA CYS A 190 -0.27 -24.38 -5.68
C CYS A 190 0.40 -25.77 -5.70
N VAL A 191 1.14 -26.10 -6.75
CA VAL A 191 1.73 -27.44 -6.98
C VAL A 191 3.25 -27.43 -7.13
N SER A 192 3.86 -26.27 -6.94
CA SER A 192 5.31 -26.09 -6.95
C SER A 192 5.76 -25.22 -5.78
N THR A 193 6.95 -25.46 -5.27
CA THR A 193 7.60 -24.61 -4.27
C THR A 193 8.43 -23.48 -4.91
N LYS A 194 8.45 -23.43 -6.25
CA LYS A 194 9.12 -22.39 -7.02
C LYS A 194 8.14 -21.27 -7.35
N HIS A 195 8.52 -20.05 -7.04
CA HIS A 195 7.73 -18.86 -7.36
C HIS A 195 8.32 -18.16 -8.58
N HIS A 196 7.66 -18.29 -9.73
CA HIS A 196 8.01 -17.55 -10.94
C HIS A 196 6.75 -17.34 -11.80
N ARG A 197 6.81 -16.33 -12.64
CA ARG A 197 5.71 -16.04 -13.56
C ARG A 197 5.64 -17.08 -14.67
N VAL A 198 4.49 -17.71 -14.85
CA VAL A 198 4.22 -18.66 -15.93
C VAL A 198 3.68 -17.89 -17.14
N ARG A 199 4.32 -18.06 -18.28
CA ARG A 199 3.85 -17.48 -19.55
C ARG A 199 2.78 -18.38 -20.15
N VAL A 200 1.78 -17.75 -20.78
CA VAL A 200 0.78 -18.50 -21.55
C VAL A 200 1.44 -19.07 -22.80
N PRO A 201 1.38 -20.38 -23.02
CA PRO A 201 1.94 -21.00 -24.22
C PRO A 201 1.21 -20.53 -25.48
N GLU A 202 1.95 -20.29 -26.57
CA GLU A 202 1.35 -19.96 -27.87
C GLU A 202 0.53 -21.11 -28.45
N THR A 203 0.97 -22.34 -28.19
CA THR A 203 0.25 -23.56 -28.61
C THR A 203 -0.54 -24.10 -27.42
N PRO A 204 -1.84 -24.39 -27.56
CA PRO A 204 -2.63 -25.01 -26.49
C PRO A 204 -2.00 -26.30 -25.97
N ILE A 205 -1.82 -26.38 -24.65
CA ILE A 205 -1.29 -27.56 -23.95
C ILE A 205 -2.19 -27.84 -22.74
N TYR A 206 -2.27 -29.08 -22.34
CA TYR A 206 -2.96 -29.45 -21.11
C TYR A 206 -2.25 -28.87 -19.89
N LEU A 207 -3.02 -28.16 -19.03
CA LEU A 207 -2.48 -27.43 -17.89
C LEU A 207 -1.89 -28.36 -16.83
N ASP A 208 -2.43 -29.55 -16.65
CA ASP A 208 -1.89 -30.54 -15.73
C ASP A 208 -0.45 -30.98 -16.11
N ALA A 209 -0.17 -31.08 -17.41
CA ALA A 209 1.17 -31.40 -17.91
C ALA A 209 2.11 -30.17 -17.85
N LEU A 210 1.58 -28.98 -18.09
CA LEU A 210 2.36 -27.73 -18.08
C LEU A 210 2.81 -27.34 -16.65
N LEU A 211 1.92 -27.49 -15.67
CA LEU A 211 2.10 -26.97 -14.33
C LEU A 211 2.80 -27.94 -13.37
N ALA A 212 2.81 -29.24 -13.67
CA ALA A 212 3.46 -30.26 -12.85
C ALA A 212 4.98 -30.32 -13.13
N ASP A 213 5.73 -29.34 -12.65
CA ASP A 213 7.18 -29.23 -12.88
C ASP A 213 8.03 -29.99 -11.85
N GLN A 214 7.42 -30.46 -10.76
CA GLN A 214 8.10 -31.18 -9.68
C GLN A 214 7.41 -32.52 -9.40
N PRO A 215 8.17 -33.61 -9.10
CA PRO A 215 7.59 -34.87 -8.73
C PRO A 215 6.99 -34.82 -7.33
N LEU A 216 5.78 -35.39 -7.17
CA LEU A 216 5.18 -35.65 -5.85
C LEU A 216 5.53 -37.09 -5.44
N THR A 217 6.22 -37.26 -4.32
CA THR A 217 6.42 -38.54 -3.65
C THR A 217 5.40 -38.67 -2.52
N GLY A 218 4.52 -39.66 -2.62
CA GLY A 218 3.51 -39.92 -1.60
C GLY A 218 4.09 -40.62 -0.34
N GLY A 219 3.22 -41.02 0.56
CA GLY A 219 3.55 -41.70 1.81
C GLY A 219 3.09 -40.93 3.02
N LEU A 220 3.56 -41.32 4.21
CA LEU A 220 3.27 -40.65 5.48
C LEU A 220 3.92 -39.26 5.57
N GLU A 221 5.03 -39.08 4.87
CA GLU A 221 5.81 -37.86 4.77
C GLU A 221 5.97 -37.48 3.30
N PRO A 222 4.96 -36.87 2.69
CA PRO A 222 5.00 -36.56 1.27
C PRO A 222 6.09 -35.51 0.98
N ARG A 223 6.64 -35.58 -0.24
CA ARG A 223 7.63 -34.64 -0.74
C ARG A 223 7.23 -34.11 -2.10
N LEU A 224 7.44 -32.82 -2.31
CA LEU A 224 7.27 -32.16 -3.58
C LEU A 224 8.65 -31.66 -4.07
N GLY A 225 9.19 -32.33 -5.11
CA GLY A 225 10.59 -32.13 -5.49
C GLY A 225 11.54 -32.51 -4.36
N ASP A 226 12.35 -31.57 -3.91
CA ASP A 226 13.29 -31.68 -2.78
C ASP A 226 12.70 -31.26 -1.43
N GLN A 227 11.49 -30.72 -1.41
CA GLN A 227 10.84 -30.19 -0.21
C GLN A 227 9.97 -31.22 0.49
N ASN A 228 10.12 -31.35 1.80
CA ASN A 228 9.28 -32.17 2.65
C ASN A 228 7.99 -31.41 2.98
N LEU A 229 6.86 -31.92 2.56
CA LEU A 229 5.55 -31.32 2.86
C LEU A 229 5.06 -31.75 4.24
N ARG A 230 4.44 -30.82 4.95
CA ARG A 230 3.66 -31.09 6.16
C ARG A 230 2.31 -30.42 6.03
N VAL A 231 1.28 -31.16 6.35
CA VAL A 231 -0.10 -30.75 6.14
C VAL A 231 -0.87 -30.85 7.44
N LEU A 232 -1.64 -29.80 7.74
CA LEU A 232 -2.51 -29.70 8.88
C LEU A 232 -3.93 -29.39 8.43
N THR A 233 -4.93 -30.11 8.97
CA THR A 233 -6.35 -29.86 8.71
C THR A 233 -7.02 -29.40 9.99
N ILE A 234 -7.83 -28.33 9.93
CA ILE A 234 -8.69 -27.88 11.04
C ILE A 234 -9.90 -28.78 11.10
N VAL A 235 -10.11 -29.46 12.24
CA VAL A 235 -11.17 -30.45 12.44
C VAL A 235 -12.15 -30.09 13.53
N GLY A 236 -11.81 -29.20 14.45
CA GLY A 236 -12.68 -28.70 15.54
C GLY A 236 -12.71 -27.18 15.55
N PHE A 237 -13.86 -26.65 15.96
CA PHE A 237 -14.16 -25.22 15.89
C PHE A 237 -14.50 -24.69 17.28
N PRO A 238 -14.17 -23.41 17.59
CA PRO A 238 -14.57 -22.78 18.83
C PRO A 238 -16.09 -22.63 18.92
N THR A 239 -16.61 -22.46 20.12
CA THR A 239 -18.06 -22.28 20.38
C THR A 239 -18.62 -21.01 19.78
N ALA A 240 -17.79 -19.99 19.60
CA ALA A 240 -18.14 -18.73 18.94
C ALA A 240 -17.01 -18.30 18.01
N THR A 241 -17.36 -17.71 16.88
CA THR A 241 -16.38 -17.20 15.92
C THR A 241 -16.51 -15.68 15.78
N THR A 242 -15.37 -15.02 15.57
CA THR A 242 -15.28 -13.60 15.21
C THR A 242 -14.50 -13.46 13.91
N PRO A 243 -14.75 -12.40 13.14
CA PRO A 243 -14.02 -12.19 11.89
C PRO A 243 -12.50 -12.13 12.09
N GLY A 244 -11.75 -12.78 11.22
CA GLY A 244 -10.28 -12.73 11.23
C GLY A 244 -9.61 -13.57 12.32
N LEU A 245 -10.28 -14.57 12.88
CA LEU A 245 -9.75 -15.41 13.96
C LEU A 245 -8.41 -16.07 13.62
N LEU A 246 -8.18 -16.44 12.37
CA LEU A 246 -6.97 -17.11 11.90
C LEU A 246 -5.96 -16.17 11.24
N ASP A 247 -6.25 -14.87 11.18
CA ASP A 247 -5.41 -13.90 10.45
C ASP A 247 -4.00 -13.72 11.07
N ASP A 248 -3.80 -14.12 12.34
CA ASP A 248 -2.46 -14.19 12.95
C ASP A 248 -1.51 -15.14 12.20
N LEU A 249 -1.99 -16.05 11.39
CA LEU A 249 -1.16 -16.86 10.48
C LEU A 249 -0.33 -15.97 9.53
N ASN A 250 -0.84 -14.79 9.17
CA ASN A 250 -0.13 -13.83 8.32
C ASN A 250 1.13 -13.22 8.96
N ARG A 251 1.36 -13.44 10.26
CA ARG A 251 2.56 -12.97 10.99
C ARG A 251 3.71 -14.00 11.00
N LEU A 252 3.45 -15.22 10.53
CA LEU A 252 4.47 -16.28 10.52
C LEU A 252 5.64 -15.89 9.60
N ALA A 253 6.86 -16.21 10.02
CA ALA A 253 8.11 -15.84 9.34
C ALA A 253 8.66 -17.00 8.48
N PHE A 254 7.79 -17.66 7.71
CA PHE A 254 8.14 -18.71 6.75
C PHE A 254 7.04 -18.90 5.69
N PRO A 255 7.36 -19.54 4.55
CA PRO A 255 6.39 -19.82 3.50
C PRO A 255 5.34 -20.83 3.94
N TYR A 256 4.09 -20.62 3.54
CA TYR A 256 2.98 -21.56 3.72
C TYR A 256 1.87 -21.31 2.70
N ARG A 257 1.00 -22.31 2.54
CA ARG A 257 -0.30 -22.18 1.89
C ARG A 257 -1.41 -22.50 2.90
N TRP A 258 -2.33 -21.58 3.07
CA TRP A 258 -3.56 -21.76 3.85
C TRP A 258 -4.74 -21.70 2.92
N SER A 259 -5.35 -22.86 2.63
CA SER A 259 -6.49 -22.99 1.73
C SER A 259 -7.73 -23.40 2.51
N THR A 260 -8.81 -22.66 2.35
CA THR A 260 -10.14 -22.98 2.88
C THR A 260 -11.07 -23.26 1.72
N ARG A 261 -11.44 -24.54 1.57
CA ARG A 261 -12.39 -25.03 0.58
C ARG A 261 -13.79 -25.07 1.19
N ALA A 262 -14.78 -24.54 0.49
CA ALA A 262 -16.19 -24.62 0.87
C ALA A 262 -17.03 -25.14 -0.30
N ILE A 263 -17.74 -26.25 -0.09
CA ILE A 263 -18.73 -26.83 -1.04
C ILE A 263 -20.10 -26.38 -0.56
N LEU A 264 -20.75 -25.50 -1.33
CA LEU A 264 -22.00 -24.86 -0.92
C LEU A 264 -23.19 -25.81 -1.07
N LEU A 265 -24.10 -25.74 -0.12
CA LEU A 265 -25.34 -26.52 -0.11
C LEU A 265 -26.53 -25.64 -0.49
N ASP A 266 -27.49 -26.20 -1.21
CA ASP A 266 -28.77 -25.54 -1.35
C ASP A 266 -29.59 -25.59 -0.03
N LYS A 267 -30.64 -24.76 0.04
CA LYS A 267 -31.47 -24.65 1.24
C LYS A 267 -32.15 -25.98 1.60
N THR A 268 -32.50 -26.80 0.59
CA THR A 268 -33.18 -28.09 0.79
C THR A 268 -32.24 -29.11 1.41
N ASP A 269 -31.04 -29.26 0.86
CA ASP A 269 -30.05 -30.23 1.34
C ASP A 269 -29.46 -29.80 2.69
N ALA A 270 -29.23 -28.48 2.88
CA ALA A 270 -28.86 -27.93 4.16
C ALA A 270 -29.90 -28.21 5.26
N THR A 271 -31.20 -28.03 4.96
CA THR A 271 -32.30 -28.35 5.89
C THR A 271 -32.35 -29.83 6.22
N LYS A 272 -32.19 -30.71 5.25
CA LYS A 272 -32.13 -32.17 5.47
C LYS A 272 -30.96 -32.54 6.38
N LEU A 273 -29.77 -31.98 6.09
CA LEU A 273 -28.55 -32.24 6.84
C LEU A 273 -28.69 -31.78 8.30
N LEU A 274 -29.07 -30.51 8.53
CA LEU A 274 -29.25 -29.98 9.88
C LEU A 274 -30.33 -30.73 10.66
N THR A 275 -31.43 -31.08 9.99
CA THR A 275 -32.51 -31.91 10.62
C THR A 275 -31.99 -33.29 11.02
N LYS A 276 -31.16 -33.92 10.22
CA LYS A 276 -30.50 -35.19 10.55
C LYS A 276 -29.56 -35.05 11.74
N ILE A 277 -28.71 -34.02 11.76
CA ILE A 277 -27.78 -33.73 12.85
C ILE A 277 -28.57 -33.50 14.15
N ARG A 278 -29.61 -32.66 14.12
CA ARG A 278 -30.48 -32.37 15.27
C ARG A 278 -31.09 -33.67 15.83
N ARG A 279 -31.66 -34.51 14.96
CA ARG A 279 -32.26 -35.80 15.38
C ARG A 279 -31.24 -36.74 16.01
N GLN A 280 -30.04 -36.81 15.46
CA GLN A 280 -28.96 -37.65 16.01
C GLN A 280 -28.53 -37.21 17.40
N TRP A 281 -28.34 -35.90 17.63
CA TRP A 281 -27.97 -35.39 18.94
C TRP A 281 -29.12 -35.39 19.92
N PHE A 282 -30.34 -35.13 19.46
CA PHE A 282 -31.53 -35.27 20.28
C PHE A 282 -31.72 -36.69 20.79
N ALA A 283 -31.49 -37.71 19.95
CA ALA A 283 -31.56 -39.11 20.34
C ALA A 283 -30.46 -39.52 21.34
N LYS A 284 -29.27 -38.91 21.27
CA LYS A 284 -28.16 -39.14 22.20
C LYS A 284 -28.35 -38.45 23.56
N ARG A 285 -29.26 -37.48 23.67
CA ARG A 285 -29.53 -36.72 24.89
C ARG A 285 -29.91 -37.57 26.10
N LYS A 286 -30.58 -38.68 25.89
CA LYS A 286 -30.94 -39.64 26.93
C LYS A 286 -30.32 -40.99 26.63
N SER A 287 -29.70 -41.63 27.62
CA SER A 287 -29.21 -43.00 27.45
C SER A 287 -30.40 -43.97 27.28
N ILE A 288 -30.16 -45.06 26.57
CA ILE A 288 -31.18 -46.13 26.39
C ILE A 288 -31.69 -46.61 27.77
N ALA A 289 -30.79 -46.67 28.76
CA ALA A 289 -31.16 -47.05 30.13
C ALA A 289 -32.04 -45.99 30.81
N ALA A 290 -31.82 -44.68 30.54
CA ALA A 290 -32.66 -43.58 31.07
C ALA A 290 -34.06 -43.59 30.43
N ILE A 291 -34.14 -43.87 29.15
CA ILE A 291 -35.40 -44.02 28.39
C ILE A 291 -36.20 -45.22 28.90
N LEU A 292 -35.56 -46.38 29.08
CA LEU A 292 -36.20 -47.57 29.67
C LEU A 292 -36.71 -47.33 31.11
N LYS A 293 -35.91 -46.64 31.91
CA LYS A 293 -36.30 -46.28 33.29
C LYS A 293 -37.52 -45.34 33.27
N GLU A 294 -37.54 -44.34 32.42
CA GLU A 294 -38.64 -43.39 32.25
C GLU A 294 -39.96 -44.08 31.83
N VAL A 295 -39.85 -45.05 30.90
CA VAL A 295 -41.00 -45.87 30.47
C VAL A 295 -41.50 -46.78 31.60
N MET A 296 -40.58 -47.28 32.44
CA MET A 296 -40.97 -48.20 33.54
C MET A 296 -41.43 -47.50 34.82
N THR A 297 -40.91 -46.27 35.06
CA THR A 297 -41.23 -45.59 36.33
C THR A 297 -42.12 -44.36 36.18
N ASN A 298 -42.41 -43.94 34.97
CA ASN A 298 -43.22 -42.75 34.67
C ASN A 298 -42.62 -41.42 35.29
N GLU A 299 -41.35 -41.46 35.72
CA GLU A 299 -40.61 -40.31 36.25
C GLU A 299 -39.60 -39.83 35.22
N GLN A 300 -39.56 -38.50 34.98
CA GLN A 300 -38.56 -37.91 34.06
C GLN A 300 -37.15 -38.08 34.62
N SER A 301 -36.29 -38.69 33.85
CA SER A 301 -34.87 -38.84 34.21
C SER A 301 -34.15 -37.47 34.17
N VAL A 302 -33.54 -37.11 35.28
CA VAL A 302 -32.75 -35.84 35.44
C VAL A 302 -31.37 -35.93 34.73
N LEU A 303 -30.91 -37.15 34.38
CA LEU A 303 -29.65 -37.39 33.70
C LEU A 303 -29.80 -37.14 32.21
N VAL A 304 -29.59 -35.92 31.79
CA VAL A 304 -29.52 -35.48 30.39
C VAL A 304 -28.06 -35.22 30.04
N ASP A 305 -27.59 -35.76 28.94
CA ASP A 305 -26.31 -35.40 28.36
C ASP A 305 -26.40 -33.93 27.87
N THR A 306 -25.81 -33.05 28.64
CA THR A 306 -25.79 -31.59 28.34
C THR A 306 -25.08 -31.27 27.05
N ASP A 307 -24.00 -31.98 26.68
CA ASP A 307 -23.28 -31.77 25.41
C ASP A 307 -24.20 -32.14 24.21
N ALA A 308 -24.88 -33.27 24.27
CA ALA A 308 -25.83 -33.64 23.25
C ALA A 308 -27.03 -32.67 23.17
N ALA A 309 -27.47 -32.11 24.30
CA ALA A 309 -28.55 -31.13 24.31
C ALA A 309 -28.09 -29.79 23.67
N ASN A 310 -26.88 -29.32 23.98
CA ASN A 310 -26.33 -28.13 23.41
C ASN A 310 -26.12 -28.26 21.89
N LYS A 311 -25.57 -29.38 21.41
CA LYS A 311 -25.40 -29.64 19.98
C LYS A 311 -26.73 -29.75 19.21
N ALA A 312 -27.79 -30.24 19.87
CA ALA A 312 -29.13 -30.22 19.29
C ALA A 312 -29.70 -28.77 19.21
N ALA A 313 -29.45 -27.94 20.22
CA ALA A 313 -29.84 -26.54 20.21
C ALA A 313 -29.08 -25.73 19.17
N ASP A 314 -27.78 -25.97 19.00
CA ASP A 314 -26.96 -25.34 17.94
C ASP A 314 -27.51 -25.68 16.54
N ALA A 315 -27.92 -26.94 16.33
CA ALA A 315 -28.54 -27.35 15.07
C ALA A 315 -29.92 -26.69 14.85
N ASP A 316 -30.68 -26.43 15.92
CA ASP A 316 -31.92 -25.64 15.84
C ASP A 316 -31.69 -24.16 15.50
N MET A 317 -30.71 -23.55 16.11
CA MET A 317 -30.29 -22.16 15.74
C MET A 317 -29.87 -22.08 14.27
N ALA A 318 -29.04 -23.00 13.82
CA ALA A 318 -28.63 -23.05 12.41
C ALA A 318 -29.82 -23.26 11.44
N LEU A 319 -30.83 -24.02 11.83
CA LEU A 319 -32.05 -24.15 11.04
C LEU A 319 -32.89 -22.86 11.02
N GLN A 320 -32.91 -22.10 12.10
CA GLN A 320 -33.59 -20.79 12.17
C GLN A 320 -32.87 -19.78 11.29
N GLU A 321 -31.53 -19.68 11.36
CA GLU A 321 -30.71 -18.80 10.54
C GLU A 321 -30.87 -19.13 9.04
N LEU A 322 -30.88 -20.42 8.68
CA LEU A 322 -31.11 -20.88 7.32
C LEU A 322 -32.54 -20.55 6.86
N GLY A 323 -33.53 -20.75 7.75
CA GLY A 323 -34.92 -20.40 7.49
C GLY A 323 -35.16 -18.93 7.22
N ALA A 324 -34.50 -18.07 8.00
CA ALA A 324 -34.55 -16.62 7.89
C ALA A 324 -33.63 -16.05 6.79
N ASP A 325 -32.96 -16.89 6.02
CA ASP A 325 -31.97 -16.50 5.01
C ASP A 325 -30.83 -15.60 5.55
N VAL A 326 -30.44 -15.74 6.82
CA VAL A 326 -29.31 -15.05 7.42
C VAL A 326 -27.98 -15.63 6.93
N ALA A 327 -27.87 -16.96 6.90
CA ALA A 327 -26.70 -17.69 6.43
C ALA A 327 -27.10 -18.91 5.59
N GLY A 328 -26.22 -19.34 4.68
CA GLY A 328 -26.26 -20.62 4.00
C GLY A 328 -25.44 -21.67 4.77
N MET A 329 -25.34 -22.89 4.22
CA MET A 329 -24.49 -23.96 4.74
C MET A 329 -23.49 -24.42 3.69
N ALA A 330 -22.32 -24.84 4.12
CA ALA A 330 -21.29 -25.43 3.27
C ALA A 330 -20.57 -26.58 3.99
N TYR A 331 -20.05 -27.50 3.23
CA TYR A 331 -19.02 -28.43 3.72
C TYR A 331 -17.67 -27.71 3.61
N VAL A 332 -16.97 -27.52 4.73
CA VAL A 332 -15.75 -26.74 4.79
C VAL A 332 -14.56 -27.60 5.17
N THR A 333 -13.44 -27.36 4.47
CA THR A 333 -12.14 -27.96 4.79
C THR A 333 -11.09 -26.85 4.79
N ALA A 334 -10.48 -26.58 5.93
CA ALA A 334 -9.37 -25.64 6.04
C ALA A 334 -8.07 -26.40 6.25
N THR A 335 -7.13 -26.22 5.35
CA THR A 335 -5.87 -26.95 5.28
C THR A 335 -4.72 -25.98 5.21
N ILE A 336 -3.69 -26.19 6.03
CA ILE A 336 -2.44 -25.42 5.98
C ILE A 336 -1.31 -26.37 5.59
N THR A 337 -0.55 -25.98 4.56
CA THR A 337 0.61 -26.73 4.07
C THR A 337 1.85 -25.88 4.30
N VAL A 338 2.88 -26.49 4.92
CA VAL A 338 4.23 -25.93 5.08
C VAL A 338 5.24 -26.90 4.47
N TRP A 339 6.40 -26.37 4.13
CA TRP A 339 7.48 -27.16 3.54
C TRP A 339 8.84 -26.68 3.94
N ASP A 340 9.81 -27.59 3.90
CA ASP A 340 11.23 -27.30 4.04
C ASP A 340 12.06 -28.44 3.44
N ALA A 341 13.29 -28.15 3.03
CA ALA A 341 14.24 -29.17 2.59
C ALA A 341 14.67 -30.08 3.77
N ASP A 342 14.77 -29.51 4.99
CA ASP A 342 15.00 -30.28 6.21
C ASP A 342 13.64 -30.71 6.81
N PRO A 343 13.39 -32.03 6.97
CA PRO A 343 12.15 -32.51 7.56
C PRO A 343 11.91 -32.03 8.99
N ARG A 344 12.98 -31.77 9.77
CA ARG A 344 12.86 -31.25 11.15
C ARG A 344 12.33 -29.83 11.16
N LEU A 345 12.85 -28.98 10.25
CA LEU A 345 12.38 -27.60 10.10
C LEU A 345 10.93 -27.57 9.58
N ALA A 346 10.56 -28.48 8.68
CA ALA A 346 9.18 -28.62 8.24
C ALA A 346 8.24 -28.96 9.41
N ASP A 347 8.67 -29.87 10.32
CA ASP A 347 7.90 -30.21 11.53
C ASP A 347 7.82 -29.03 12.53
N GLU A 348 8.88 -28.26 12.69
CA GLU A 348 8.89 -27.06 13.54
C GLU A 348 7.95 -25.98 13.01
N LYS A 349 7.98 -25.71 11.70
CA LYS A 349 7.04 -24.80 11.05
C LYS A 349 5.60 -25.23 11.28
N LEU A 350 5.29 -26.53 11.12
CA LEU A 350 3.96 -27.05 11.35
C LEU A 350 3.49 -26.87 12.79
N ARG A 351 4.37 -27.10 13.77
CA ARG A 351 4.06 -26.87 15.20
C ARG A 351 3.77 -25.40 15.51
N LEU A 352 4.48 -24.47 14.85
CA LEU A 352 4.18 -23.04 14.99
C LEU A 352 2.79 -22.71 14.43
N VAL A 353 2.43 -23.25 13.27
CA VAL A 353 1.07 -23.12 12.71
C VAL A 353 0.02 -23.70 13.68
N GLU A 354 0.25 -24.92 14.19
CA GLU A 354 -0.66 -25.59 15.13
C GLU A 354 -0.86 -24.75 16.40
N LYS A 355 0.21 -24.14 16.92
CA LYS A 355 0.16 -23.25 18.10
C LYS A 355 -0.73 -22.02 17.86
N VAL A 356 -0.63 -21.39 16.68
CA VAL A 356 -1.49 -20.25 16.33
C VAL A 356 -2.97 -20.68 16.27
N ILE A 357 -3.25 -21.81 15.65
CA ILE A 357 -4.60 -22.35 15.49
C ILE A 357 -5.21 -22.73 16.83
N GLN A 358 -4.47 -23.49 17.67
CA GLN A 358 -4.93 -23.90 18.99
C GLN A 358 -5.08 -22.71 19.95
N GLY A 359 -4.25 -21.67 19.81
CA GLY A 359 -4.38 -20.42 20.57
C GLY A 359 -5.66 -19.64 20.29
N ARG A 360 -6.44 -20.06 19.29
CA ARG A 360 -7.77 -19.51 18.92
C ARG A 360 -8.88 -20.53 19.12
N ASP A 361 -8.69 -21.53 20.00
CA ASP A 361 -9.65 -22.58 20.36
C ASP A 361 -10.09 -23.50 19.21
N PHE A 362 -9.33 -23.56 18.11
CA PHE A 362 -9.53 -24.55 17.07
C PHE A 362 -8.79 -25.83 17.40
N THR A 363 -9.34 -26.97 16.98
CA THR A 363 -8.63 -28.25 17.02
C THR A 363 -8.06 -28.53 15.63
N ALA A 364 -6.76 -28.75 15.58
CA ALA A 364 -6.05 -29.08 14.36
C ALA A 364 -5.60 -30.56 14.39
N MET A 365 -5.49 -31.16 13.21
CA MET A 365 -4.95 -32.50 13.02
C MET A 365 -3.78 -32.44 12.05
N ILE A 366 -2.62 -32.88 12.51
CA ILE A 366 -1.47 -33.13 11.64
C ILE A 366 -1.77 -34.36 10.80
N GLU A 367 -1.79 -34.19 9.49
CA GLU A 367 -2.11 -35.26 8.55
C GLU A 367 -0.85 -36.13 8.28
N ALA A 368 -0.99 -37.43 8.42
CA ALA A 368 0.04 -38.41 8.09
C ALA A 368 -0.44 -39.38 6.99
N VAL A 369 -1.37 -40.27 7.33
CA VAL A 369 -1.93 -41.22 6.35
C VAL A 369 -2.73 -40.50 5.25
N ASN A 370 -3.42 -39.41 5.62
CA ASN A 370 -4.25 -38.59 4.72
C ASN A 370 -3.50 -37.37 4.18
N ALA A 371 -2.18 -37.26 4.34
CA ALA A 371 -1.44 -36.06 3.99
C ALA A 371 -1.52 -35.70 2.51
N VAL A 372 -1.40 -36.66 1.62
CA VAL A 372 -1.52 -36.46 0.17
C VAL A 372 -2.93 -36.01 -0.21
N ASP A 373 -3.97 -36.68 0.30
CA ASP A 373 -5.35 -36.31 0.00
C ASP A 373 -5.73 -34.96 0.60
N ALA A 374 -5.20 -34.61 1.77
CA ALA A 374 -5.40 -33.30 2.38
C ALA A 374 -4.74 -32.20 1.54
N TRP A 375 -3.53 -32.43 1.07
CA TRP A 375 -2.83 -31.50 0.17
C TRP A 375 -3.56 -31.36 -1.18
N LEU A 376 -3.94 -32.47 -1.82
CA LEU A 376 -4.73 -32.46 -3.06
C LEU A 376 -6.05 -31.71 -2.87
N GLY A 377 -6.75 -31.96 -1.75
CA GLY A 377 -8.00 -31.27 -1.42
C GLY A 377 -7.86 -29.78 -1.15
N SER A 378 -6.63 -29.26 -0.98
CA SER A 378 -6.34 -27.84 -0.89
C SER A 378 -6.15 -27.15 -2.24
N LEU A 379 -6.02 -27.94 -3.34
CA LEU A 379 -5.83 -27.41 -4.67
C LEU A 379 -7.15 -26.84 -5.23
N PRO A 380 -7.15 -25.64 -5.82
CA PRO A 380 -8.35 -25.08 -6.46
C PRO A 380 -8.83 -26.00 -7.58
N GLY A 381 -10.11 -26.31 -7.57
CA GLY A 381 -10.73 -27.27 -8.49
C GLY A 381 -10.84 -28.70 -7.97
N HIS A 382 -10.14 -29.05 -6.90
CA HIS A 382 -10.15 -30.42 -6.36
C HIS A 382 -11.16 -30.57 -5.20
N VAL A 383 -12.42 -30.90 -5.52
CA VAL A 383 -13.49 -30.98 -4.51
C VAL A 383 -13.64 -32.37 -3.88
N TYR A 384 -13.06 -33.41 -4.48
CA TYR A 384 -13.30 -34.81 -4.09
C TYR A 384 -12.29 -35.36 -3.07
N ALA A 385 -11.06 -34.87 -3.08
CA ALA A 385 -10.05 -35.29 -2.11
C ALA A 385 -10.34 -34.70 -0.73
N ASN A 386 -9.82 -35.32 0.31
CA ASN A 386 -10.01 -35.04 1.71
C ASN A 386 -11.46 -35.22 2.21
N VAL A 387 -11.67 -36.27 2.99
CA VAL A 387 -12.96 -36.64 3.58
C VAL A 387 -13.40 -35.78 4.78
N ARG A 388 -12.52 -34.93 5.29
CA ARG A 388 -12.79 -34.04 6.43
C ARG A 388 -13.55 -32.80 5.99
N GLN A 389 -14.88 -32.89 6.01
CA GLN A 389 -15.80 -31.89 5.47
C GLN A 389 -16.91 -31.59 6.48
N PRO A 390 -16.63 -30.97 7.63
CA PRO A 390 -17.65 -30.54 8.58
C PRO A 390 -18.59 -29.52 7.94
N PRO A 391 -19.91 -29.60 8.22
CA PRO A 391 -20.86 -28.59 7.79
C PRO A 391 -20.75 -27.34 8.66
N ILE A 392 -20.61 -26.20 8.04
CA ILE A 392 -20.42 -24.89 8.69
C ILE A 392 -21.32 -23.87 7.99
N SER A 393 -21.84 -22.89 8.74
CA SER A 393 -22.59 -21.78 8.15
C SER A 393 -21.69 -20.88 7.31
N THR A 394 -22.24 -20.26 6.27
CA THR A 394 -21.49 -19.31 5.44
C THR A 394 -21.03 -18.07 6.21
N LEU A 395 -21.68 -17.72 7.32
CA LEU A 395 -21.24 -16.68 8.22
C LEU A 395 -19.95 -17.08 8.97
N ASN A 396 -19.96 -18.28 9.56
CA ASN A 396 -18.77 -18.80 10.24
C ASN A 396 -17.62 -19.05 9.25
N LEU A 397 -17.92 -19.47 8.03
CA LEU A 397 -16.94 -19.56 6.95
C LEU A 397 -16.27 -18.20 6.71
N ALA A 398 -17.05 -17.11 6.62
CA ALA A 398 -16.52 -15.77 6.45
C ALA A 398 -15.64 -15.27 7.61
N HIS A 399 -15.77 -15.87 8.81
CA HIS A 399 -14.90 -15.60 9.95
C HIS A 399 -13.58 -16.36 9.93
N MET A 400 -13.51 -17.47 9.17
CA MET A 400 -12.41 -18.44 9.18
C MET A 400 -11.53 -18.39 7.93
N ILE A 401 -11.90 -17.64 6.91
CA ILE A 401 -11.06 -17.39 5.75
C ILE A 401 -10.03 -16.32 6.06
N PRO A 402 -8.93 -16.19 5.28
CA PRO A 402 -8.01 -15.08 5.39
C PRO A 402 -8.75 -13.76 5.06
N LEU A 403 -9.20 -13.06 6.09
CA LEU A 403 -10.08 -11.90 5.97
C LEU A 403 -9.30 -10.59 5.92
N SER A 404 -8.31 -10.44 6.78
CA SER A 404 -7.44 -9.26 6.83
C SER A 404 -6.03 -9.58 6.35
N ALA A 405 -5.31 -8.54 5.94
CA ALA A 405 -4.01 -8.66 5.33
C ALA A 405 -2.99 -7.77 6.03
N VAL A 406 -1.73 -8.19 6.03
CA VAL A 406 -0.59 -7.32 6.35
C VAL A 406 -0.14 -6.65 5.06
N TRP A 407 -0.41 -5.36 4.92
CA TRP A 407 -0.08 -4.64 3.70
C TRP A 407 1.42 -4.36 3.59
N ALA A 408 2.03 -4.89 2.54
CA ALA A 408 3.46 -4.73 2.26
C ALA A 408 3.79 -3.48 1.41
N GLY A 409 2.78 -2.71 1.00
CA GLY A 409 2.95 -1.67 -0.01
C GLY A 409 3.04 -2.22 -1.45
N PRO A 410 3.04 -1.37 -2.45
CA PRO A 410 3.13 -1.78 -3.85
C PRO A 410 4.52 -2.37 -4.17
N GLU A 411 4.59 -3.32 -5.09
CA GLU A 411 5.89 -3.89 -5.54
C GLU A 411 6.67 -2.94 -6.43
N ARG A 412 5.94 -2.12 -7.18
CA ARG A 412 6.48 -1.06 -8.05
C ARG A 412 5.66 0.21 -7.87
N ASP A 413 6.26 1.33 -8.15
CA ASP A 413 5.53 2.57 -8.40
C ASP A 413 5.01 2.53 -9.84
N ASP A 414 3.69 2.32 -9.99
CA ASP A 414 3.06 2.14 -11.29
C ASP A 414 3.14 3.42 -12.16
N HIS A 415 3.24 4.60 -11.52
CA HIS A 415 3.29 5.87 -12.21
C HIS A 415 4.66 6.09 -12.88
N PHE A 416 5.72 5.75 -12.18
CA PHE A 416 7.09 5.87 -12.70
C PHE A 416 7.60 4.60 -13.39
N ASP A 417 6.84 3.50 -13.32
CA ASP A 417 7.29 2.15 -13.71
C ASP A 417 8.67 1.81 -13.11
N ALA A 418 8.86 2.13 -11.84
CA ALA A 418 10.12 2.09 -11.12
C ALA A 418 9.96 1.44 -9.74
N PRO A 419 11.04 1.15 -9.01
CA PRO A 419 10.96 0.68 -7.63
C PRO A 419 10.23 1.68 -6.72
N PRO A 420 9.64 1.22 -5.61
CA PRO A 420 9.04 2.09 -4.58
C PRO A 420 10.06 3.10 -4.04
N LEU A 421 9.58 4.22 -3.53
CA LEU A 421 10.43 5.29 -3.00
C LEU A 421 11.30 4.83 -1.83
N LEU A 422 10.72 4.11 -0.88
CA LEU A 422 11.39 3.65 0.34
C LEU A 422 11.00 2.21 0.68
N TYR A 423 11.95 1.50 1.29
CA TYR A 423 11.72 0.24 2.00
C TYR A 423 11.81 0.52 3.50
N GLY A 424 10.68 0.44 4.20
CA GLY A 424 10.60 0.61 5.65
C GLY A 424 10.75 -0.72 6.38
N ARG A 425 11.39 -0.70 7.54
CA ARG A 425 11.42 -1.84 8.47
C ARG A 425 10.07 -1.96 9.16
N THR A 426 9.73 -3.15 9.61
CA THR A 426 8.51 -3.42 10.39
C THR A 426 8.84 -4.40 11.51
N GLU A 427 8.04 -4.44 12.56
CA GLU A 427 8.22 -5.42 13.66
C GLU A 427 8.02 -6.86 13.20
N GLY A 428 7.29 -7.09 12.11
CA GLY A 428 7.06 -8.41 11.55
C GLY A 428 7.95 -8.74 10.36
N SER A 429 7.86 -9.97 9.88
CA SER A 429 8.61 -10.45 8.72
C SER A 429 8.12 -9.92 7.36
N THR A 430 7.05 -9.11 7.33
CA THR A 430 6.54 -8.50 6.09
C THR A 430 7.12 -7.10 5.96
N PRO A 431 7.97 -6.80 4.96
CA PRO A 431 8.54 -5.48 4.76
C PRO A 431 7.45 -4.48 4.35
N PHE A 432 7.76 -3.19 4.43
CA PHE A 432 6.88 -2.16 3.92
C PHE A 432 7.57 -1.38 2.78
N ARG A 433 6.85 -1.20 1.70
CA ARG A 433 7.28 -0.45 0.51
C ARG A 433 6.42 0.80 0.37
N LEU A 434 7.05 1.96 0.54
CA LEU A 434 6.38 3.25 0.41
C LEU A 434 6.48 3.75 -1.03
N SER A 435 5.34 4.04 -1.64
CA SER A 435 5.22 4.84 -2.85
C SER A 435 4.29 6.01 -2.58
N LEU A 436 4.61 7.19 -3.10
CA LEU A 436 3.79 8.38 -2.91
C LEU A 436 2.53 8.36 -3.78
N HIS A 437 2.63 7.75 -4.96
CA HIS A 437 1.58 7.77 -5.96
C HIS A 437 0.43 6.83 -5.64
N VAL A 438 -0.76 7.37 -5.74
CA VAL A 438 -2.02 6.62 -5.83
C VAL A 438 -2.68 7.00 -7.16
N GLY A 439 -2.55 6.12 -8.14
CA GLY A 439 -2.81 6.47 -9.54
C GLY A 439 -1.79 7.49 -10.05
N ASP A 440 -2.23 8.59 -10.59
CA ASP A 440 -1.42 9.70 -11.11
C ASP A 440 -1.13 10.81 -10.08
N VAL A 441 -1.58 10.64 -8.83
CA VAL A 441 -1.43 11.66 -7.78
C VAL A 441 -0.39 11.23 -6.77
N GLY A 442 0.75 11.96 -6.72
CA GLY A 442 1.85 11.75 -5.77
C GLY A 442 1.87 12.71 -4.59
N HIS A 443 0.81 13.52 -4.40
CA HIS A 443 0.77 14.47 -3.29
C HIS A 443 0.62 13.76 -1.95
N THR A 444 1.41 14.18 -0.98
CA THR A 444 1.51 13.54 0.33
C THR A 444 1.42 14.57 1.44
N LEU A 445 0.62 14.27 2.45
CA LEU A 445 0.53 15.05 3.68
C LEU A 445 1.38 14.38 4.76
N VAL A 446 2.33 15.12 5.35
CA VAL A 446 3.15 14.66 6.48
C VAL A 446 2.77 15.46 7.72
N VAL A 447 2.36 14.77 8.79
CA VAL A 447 1.94 15.42 10.03
C VAL A 447 2.67 14.82 11.22
N GLY A 448 3.27 15.67 12.03
CA GLY A 448 3.91 15.21 13.26
C GLY A 448 4.40 16.31 14.14
N PRO A 449 4.27 16.15 15.47
CA PRO A 449 4.72 17.14 16.42
C PRO A 449 6.23 17.39 16.33
N THR A 450 6.67 18.53 16.84
CA THR A 450 8.09 18.88 16.89
C THR A 450 8.90 17.78 17.57
N GLY A 451 10.01 17.39 16.94
CA GLY A 451 10.88 16.33 17.47
C GLY A 451 10.42 14.89 17.19
N ALA A 452 9.33 14.67 16.47
CA ALA A 452 8.86 13.33 16.11
C ALA A 452 9.65 12.68 14.95
N GLY A 453 10.52 13.42 14.25
CA GLY A 453 11.33 12.89 13.15
C GLY A 453 10.88 13.33 11.74
N LYS A 454 10.04 14.37 11.64
CA LYS A 454 9.49 14.90 10.38
C LYS A 454 10.60 15.29 9.38
N SER A 455 11.53 16.15 9.77
CA SER A 455 12.57 16.64 8.89
C SER A 455 13.53 15.55 8.40
N VAL A 456 13.81 14.55 9.24
CA VAL A 456 14.59 13.37 8.86
C VAL A 456 13.90 12.57 7.75
N LEU A 457 12.59 12.38 7.87
CA LEU A 457 11.77 11.74 6.83
C LEU A 457 11.84 12.54 5.52
N LEU A 458 11.67 13.86 5.58
CA LEU A 458 11.68 14.72 4.39
C LEU A 458 13.04 14.69 3.66
N ALA A 459 14.14 14.77 4.40
CA ALA A 459 15.49 14.66 3.84
C ALA A 459 15.74 13.28 3.19
N LEU A 460 15.32 12.20 3.86
CA LEU A 460 15.42 10.86 3.28
C LEU A 460 14.59 10.71 2.02
N MET A 461 13.37 11.25 2.00
CA MET A 461 12.53 11.20 0.81
C MET A 461 13.14 11.99 -0.35
N ALA A 462 13.79 13.12 -0.09
CA ALA A 462 14.52 13.88 -1.11
C ALA A 462 15.67 13.07 -1.71
N LEU A 463 16.53 12.48 -0.87
CA LEU A 463 17.64 11.62 -1.31
C LEU A 463 17.14 10.41 -2.13
N GLN A 464 16.11 9.73 -1.64
CA GLN A 464 15.61 8.53 -2.28
C GLN A 464 14.77 8.82 -3.54
N PHE A 465 14.21 10.02 -3.68
CA PHE A 465 13.49 10.40 -4.89
C PHE A 465 14.41 10.52 -6.11
N ARG A 466 15.72 10.72 -5.88
CA ARG A 466 16.73 10.76 -6.94
C ARG A 466 16.88 9.44 -7.74
N ARG A 467 16.29 8.32 -7.26
CA ARG A 467 16.24 7.06 -8.03
C ARG A 467 15.41 7.15 -9.31
N TYR A 468 14.47 8.09 -9.38
CA TYR A 468 13.68 8.30 -10.59
C TYR A 468 14.49 9.09 -11.61
N LEU A 469 14.55 8.56 -12.83
CA LEU A 469 15.43 9.08 -13.88
C LEU A 469 15.16 10.58 -14.13
N ARG A 470 16.24 11.39 -14.15
CA ARG A 470 16.20 12.83 -14.36
C ARG A 470 15.31 13.59 -13.34
N SER A 471 15.09 13.03 -12.17
CA SER A 471 14.27 13.67 -11.14
C SER A 471 14.87 14.98 -10.66
N GLN A 472 13.99 15.90 -10.21
CA GLN A 472 14.37 17.15 -9.55
C GLN A 472 13.65 17.28 -8.20
N VAL A 473 14.29 17.98 -7.26
CA VAL A 473 13.77 18.21 -5.91
C VAL A 473 13.86 19.70 -5.59
N PHE A 474 12.73 20.27 -5.17
CA PHE A 474 12.66 21.63 -4.63
C PHE A 474 12.13 21.54 -3.20
N ALA A 475 12.89 22.07 -2.24
CA ALA A 475 12.51 22.02 -0.83
C ALA A 475 12.43 23.43 -0.25
N PHE A 476 11.28 23.78 0.33
CA PHE A 476 11.11 24.90 1.21
C PHE A 476 11.27 24.40 2.63
N ASP A 477 12.40 24.73 3.24
CA ASP A 477 12.90 24.17 4.50
C ASP A 477 12.80 25.20 5.63
N PHE A 478 12.61 24.70 6.83
CA PHE A 478 12.55 25.55 8.03
C PHE A 478 13.61 25.08 9.03
N GLY A 479 14.58 25.96 9.32
CA GLY A 479 15.67 25.66 10.26
C GLY A 479 16.85 24.89 9.67
N GLY A 480 17.02 24.88 8.35
CA GLY A 480 18.18 24.30 7.65
C GLY A 480 18.25 22.77 7.70
N SER A 481 17.13 22.10 7.92
CA SER A 481 17.08 20.65 8.20
C SER A 481 17.47 19.79 7.01
N ILE A 482 17.23 20.24 5.78
CA ILE A 482 17.55 19.53 4.53
C ILE A 482 18.90 19.97 3.92
N ARG A 483 19.58 20.98 4.51
CA ARG A 483 20.78 21.60 3.97
C ARG A 483 21.89 20.59 3.68
N ALA A 484 22.22 19.73 4.66
CA ALA A 484 23.28 18.73 4.49
C ALA A 484 22.96 17.77 3.33
N ALA A 485 21.74 17.26 3.26
CA ALA A 485 21.30 16.35 2.19
C ALA A 485 21.32 17.06 0.82
N SER A 486 20.85 18.30 0.74
CA SER A 486 20.84 19.07 -0.51
C SER A 486 22.27 19.30 -1.04
N LEU A 487 23.18 19.77 -0.19
CA LEU A 487 24.58 19.99 -0.58
C LEU A 487 25.29 18.66 -0.94
N ALA A 488 25.01 17.58 -0.21
CA ALA A 488 25.57 16.26 -0.49
C ALA A 488 25.14 15.70 -1.86
N MET A 489 23.92 16.01 -2.30
CA MET A 489 23.41 15.69 -3.64
C MET A 489 23.97 16.59 -4.75
N GLY A 490 24.89 17.52 -4.44
CA GLY A 490 25.40 18.52 -5.38
C GLY A 490 24.39 19.64 -5.66
N GLY A 491 23.40 19.81 -4.80
CA GLY A 491 22.32 20.80 -4.95
C GLY A 491 22.71 22.20 -4.49
N ASP A 492 21.82 23.14 -4.78
CA ASP A 492 21.89 24.52 -4.31
C ASP A 492 21.10 24.68 -3.01
N TRP A 493 21.69 25.39 -2.05
CA TRP A 493 21.00 25.79 -0.83
C TRP A 493 20.98 27.30 -0.72
N HIS A 494 19.82 27.89 -0.49
CA HIS A 494 19.54 29.30 -0.52
C HIS A 494 18.96 29.78 0.81
N ASP A 495 19.67 30.63 1.54
CA ASP A 495 19.19 31.31 2.76
C ASP A 495 18.41 32.58 2.38
N LEU A 496 17.12 32.51 2.34
CA LEU A 496 16.25 33.65 2.00
C LEU A 496 16.14 34.66 3.17
N GLY A 497 16.22 34.16 4.40
CA GLY A 497 16.19 35.01 5.60
C GLY A 497 17.47 35.79 5.78
N GLY A 498 18.63 35.22 5.51
CA GLY A 498 19.91 35.85 5.57
C GLY A 498 20.02 37.04 4.63
N GLY A 499 19.37 37.02 3.48
CA GLY A 499 19.30 38.14 2.54
C GLY A 499 18.64 39.42 3.09
N LEU A 500 17.87 39.31 4.17
CA LEU A 500 17.20 40.44 4.83
C LEU A 500 17.99 41.02 6.01
N THR A 501 19.05 40.33 6.46
CA THR A 501 19.81 40.72 7.66
C THR A 501 21.03 41.58 7.29
N GLU A 502 21.24 42.73 7.98
CA GLU A 502 22.40 43.57 7.78
C GLU A 502 23.70 42.87 8.18
N GLY A 503 24.66 42.83 7.27
CA GLY A 503 25.99 42.24 7.49
C GLY A 503 26.08 40.75 7.18
N SER A 504 25.02 40.14 6.72
CA SER A 504 25.06 38.77 6.19
C SER A 504 25.52 38.78 4.72
N GLU A 505 26.51 37.97 4.38
CA GLU A 505 26.89 37.69 3.00
C GLU A 505 25.91 36.66 2.40
N SER A 506 24.63 37.02 2.27
CA SER A 506 23.66 36.17 1.58
C SER A 506 24.01 36.13 0.09
N SER A 507 24.20 34.93 -0.43
CA SER A 507 24.45 34.73 -1.86
C SER A 507 23.18 34.78 -2.70
N VAL A 508 22.01 34.96 -2.06
CA VAL A 508 20.70 34.91 -2.76
C VAL A 508 20.28 36.33 -3.12
N SER A 509 20.13 36.55 -4.40
CA SER A 509 19.52 37.75 -4.93
C SER A 509 18.59 37.40 -6.08
N LEU A 510 17.40 37.98 -6.04
CA LEU A 510 16.30 37.69 -6.97
C LEU A 510 16.06 38.92 -7.86
N GLN A 511 15.79 38.67 -9.13
CA GLN A 511 15.46 39.72 -10.11
C GLN A 511 14.11 39.40 -10.78
N PRO A 512 12.98 39.60 -10.11
CA PRO A 512 11.65 39.21 -10.60
C PRO A 512 11.25 39.87 -11.93
N LEU A 513 11.82 40.99 -12.27
CA LEU A 513 11.53 41.75 -13.48
C LEU A 513 12.50 41.47 -14.63
N ALA A 514 13.48 40.59 -14.48
CA ALA A 514 14.51 40.30 -15.49
C ALA A 514 13.93 39.98 -16.88
N ARG A 515 12.85 39.23 -16.92
CA ARG A 515 12.28 38.63 -18.14
C ARG A 515 11.08 39.37 -18.70
N ILE A 516 10.73 40.55 -18.23
CA ILE A 516 9.55 41.33 -18.66
C ILE A 516 9.55 41.75 -20.14
N HIS A 517 10.62 41.48 -20.88
CA HIS A 517 10.63 41.60 -22.33
C HIS A 517 9.66 40.63 -23.00
N ASP A 518 9.47 39.45 -22.39
CA ASP A 518 8.41 38.49 -22.78
C ASP A 518 7.05 39.00 -22.30
N THR A 519 6.02 38.83 -23.14
CA THR A 519 4.66 39.31 -22.83
C THR A 519 3.99 38.51 -21.71
N TYR A 520 4.25 37.21 -21.63
CA TYR A 520 3.71 36.36 -20.58
C TYR A 520 4.36 36.75 -19.21
N GLU A 521 5.67 36.83 -19.17
CA GLU A 521 6.42 37.25 -17.99
C GLU A 521 6.01 38.65 -17.52
N ARG A 522 5.76 39.59 -18.47
CA ARG A 522 5.28 40.93 -18.15
C ARG A 522 3.88 40.93 -17.55
N ALA A 523 2.99 40.08 -18.05
CA ALA A 523 1.65 39.94 -17.49
C ALA A 523 1.71 39.36 -16.06
N TRP A 524 2.52 38.31 -15.85
CA TRP A 524 2.75 37.78 -14.52
C TRP A 524 3.35 38.85 -13.57
N ALA A 525 4.35 39.60 -14.00
CA ALA A 525 4.97 40.65 -13.22
C ALA A 525 3.96 41.74 -12.84
N ALA A 526 3.06 42.13 -13.75
CA ALA A 526 2.00 43.07 -13.43
C ALA A 526 1.07 42.58 -12.30
N ASP A 527 0.63 41.32 -12.38
CA ASP A 527 -0.20 40.74 -11.33
C ASP A 527 0.56 40.60 -10.00
N TRP A 528 1.85 40.20 -10.06
CA TRP A 528 2.71 40.14 -8.90
C TRP A 528 2.91 41.50 -8.20
N ILE A 529 3.16 42.56 -8.96
CA ILE A 529 3.23 43.94 -8.43
C ILE A 529 1.90 44.40 -7.83
N VAL A 530 0.78 44.09 -8.49
CA VAL A 530 -0.57 44.35 -7.95
C VAL A 530 -0.78 43.63 -6.61
N ALA A 531 -0.33 42.40 -6.47
CA ALA A 531 -0.44 41.68 -5.21
C ALA A 531 0.41 42.31 -4.08
N ILE A 532 1.59 42.79 -4.38
CA ILE A 532 2.42 43.56 -3.43
C ILE A 532 1.68 44.83 -2.99
N LEU A 533 1.19 45.63 -3.93
CA LEU A 533 0.50 46.88 -3.65
C LEU A 533 -0.78 46.73 -2.83
N LEU A 534 -1.55 45.66 -3.07
CA LEU A 534 -2.72 45.33 -2.25
C LEU A 534 -2.34 45.08 -0.79
N ARG A 535 -1.25 44.36 -0.55
CA ARG A 535 -0.72 44.10 0.81
C ARG A 535 -0.24 45.38 1.52
N GLU A 536 0.32 46.29 0.77
CA GLU A 536 0.70 47.64 1.27
C GLU A 536 -0.52 48.55 1.43
N GLY A 537 -1.74 48.03 1.32
CA GLY A 537 -2.97 48.76 1.56
C GLY A 537 -3.41 49.67 0.41
N ILE A 538 -2.80 49.57 -0.77
CA ILE A 538 -3.17 50.33 -1.94
C ILE A 538 -4.43 49.74 -2.61
N LYS A 539 -5.42 50.60 -2.79
CA LYS A 539 -6.60 50.23 -3.56
C LYS A 539 -6.30 50.23 -5.05
N ILE A 540 -6.38 49.09 -5.69
CA ILE A 540 -6.07 48.95 -7.11
C ILE A 540 -7.26 49.43 -7.96
N THR A 541 -7.04 50.54 -8.68
CA THR A 541 -7.99 51.06 -9.66
C THR A 541 -7.57 50.66 -11.07
N PRO A 542 -8.50 50.75 -12.08
CA PRO A 542 -8.12 50.55 -13.47
C PRO A 542 -6.97 51.43 -13.95
N GLU A 543 -6.90 52.71 -13.48
CA GLU A 543 -5.81 53.64 -13.73
C GLU A 543 -4.49 53.15 -13.12
N ALA A 544 -4.49 52.62 -11.89
CA ALA A 544 -3.30 52.07 -11.28
C ALA A 544 -2.74 50.88 -12.09
N LYS A 545 -3.61 49.98 -12.62
CA LYS A 545 -3.21 48.88 -13.50
C LYS A 545 -2.60 49.40 -14.80
N GLU A 546 -3.15 50.45 -15.39
CA GLU A 546 -2.60 51.07 -16.61
C GLU A 546 -1.22 51.71 -16.35
N HIS A 547 -1.03 52.38 -15.23
CA HIS A 547 0.26 52.95 -14.84
C HIS A 547 1.33 51.86 -14.65
N ILE A 548 0.98 50.73 -13.96
CA ILE A 548 1.87 49.60 -13.77
C ILE A 548 2.25 48.95 -15.12
N TRP A 549 1.25 48.70 -15.97
CA TRP A 549 1.49 48.10 -17.27
C TRP A 549 2.36 48.97 -18.17
N THR A 550 2.11 50.27 -18.21
CA THR A 550 2.88 51.24 -18.99
C THR A 550 4.31 51.34 -18.51
N ALA A 551 4.51 51.37 -17.18
CA ALA A 551 5.83 51.38 -16.57
C ALA A 551 6.62 50.12 -16.85
N LEU A 552 6.00 48.93 -16.71
CA LEU A 552 6.61 47.63 -17.06
C LEU A 552 6.95 47.51 -18.53
N THR A 553 6.08 48.06 -19.42
CA THR A 553 6.34 48.04 -20.87
C THR A 553 7.52 48.94 -21.22
N SER A 554 7.67 50.07 -20.56
CA SER A 554 8.81 50.96 -20.74
C SER A 554 10.09 50.33 -20.20
N LEU A 555 10.03 49.73 -19.00
CA LEU A 555 11.15 49.04 -18.36
C LEU A 555 11.64 47.80 -19.18
N ALA A 556 10.75 47.16 -19.89
CA ALA A 556 11.08 45.99 -20.75
C ALA A 556 12.13 46.35 -21.85
N SER A 557 12.23 47.63 -22.23
CA SER A 557 13.22 48.12 -23.20
C SER A 557 14.58 48.44 -22.59
N ALA A 558 14.69 48.45 -21.25
CA ALA A 558 15.95 48.71 -20.58
C ALA A 558 16.88 47.48 -20.58
N PRO A 559 18.19 47.66 -20.39
CA PRO A 559 19.11 46.54 -20.14
C PRO A 559 18.64 45.67 -18.98
N ILE A 560 19.02 44.38 -19.01
CA ILE A 560 18.51 43.38 -18.01
C ILE A 560 18.84 43.83 -16.58
N GLY A 561 20.04 44.35 -16.31
CA GLY A 561 20.45 44.80 -14.98
C GLY A 561 19.64 45.98 -14.44
N GLU A 562 18.95 46.75 -15.30
CA GLU A 562 18.12 47.86 -14.90
C GLU A 562 16.65 47.47 -14.69
N ARG A 563 16.26 46.21 -15.05
CA ARG A 563 14.90 45.70 -14.90
C ARG A 563 14.67 45.28 -13.44
N THR A 564 14.67 46.25 -12.56
CA THR A 564 14.54 46.10 -11.11
C THR A 564 13.25 46.77 -10.60
N ILE A 565 12.84 46.50 -9.37
CA ILE A 565 11.70 47.18 -8.74
C ILE A 565 11.99 48.66 -8.60
N THR A 566 13.25 49.03 -8.27
CA THR A 566 13.71 50.43 -8.27
C THR A 566 13.53 51.07 -9.65
N GLY A 567 13.97 50.40 -10.71
CA GLY A 567 13.77 50.85 -12.09
C GLY A 567 12.30 51.06 -12.42
N LEU A 568 11.43 50.14 -12.02
CA LEU A 568 9.96 50.25 -12.16
C LEU A 568 9.45 51.46 -11.37
N SER A 569 9.84 51.61 -10.12
CA SER A 569 9.41 52.73 -9.25
C SER A 569 9.70 54.10 -9.84
N VAL A 570 10.85 54.25 -10.53
CA VAL A 570 11.20 55.49 -11.21
C VAL A 570 10.21 55.81 -12.34
N LEU A 571 9.78 54.80 -13.10
CA LEU A 571 8.91 54.95 -14.26
C LEU A 571 7.41 55.11 -13.91
N LEU A 572 6.99 54.74 -12.70
CA LEU A 572 5.60 54.93 -12.25
C LEU A 572 5.27 56.44 -12.17
N GLN A 573 4.06 56.83 -12.49
CA GLN A 573 3.58 58.20 -12.43
C GLN A 573 2.95 58.55 -11.07
N SER A 574 2.35 57.56 -10.40
CA SER A 574 1.67 57.76 -9.11
C SER A 574 2.65 57.70 -7.94
N ASN A 575 2.62 58.73 -7.10
CA ASN A 575 3.43 58.80 -5.87
C ASN A 575 3.02 57.73 -4.85
N ASP A 576 1.74 57.42 -4.75
CA ASP A 576 1.23 56.42 -3.82
C ASP A 576 1.77 55.01 -4.17
N LEU A 577 1.81 54.66 -5.47
CA LEU A 577 2.40 53.41 -5.93
C LEU A 577 3.92 53.36 -5.67
N LYS A 578 4.62 54.46 -5.86
CA LYS A 578 6.05 54.56 -5.55
C LYS A 578 6.34 54.34 -4.07
N GLN A 579 5.56 54.98 -3.18
CA GLN A 579 5.73 54.87 -1.73
C GLN A 579 5.48 53.45 -1.26
N ALA A 580 4.44 52.79 -1.78
CA ALA A 580 4.12 51.42 -1.46
C ALA A 580 5.18 50.40 -1.92
N LEU A 581 5.87 50.65 -3.05
CA LEU A 581 6.97 49.79 -3.51
C LEU A 581 8.30 50.09 -2.84
N ARG A 582 8.44 51.19 -2.13
CA ARG A 582 9.71 51.65 -1.51
C ARG A 582 10.36 50.57 -0.62
N PRO A 583 9.64 49.81 0.22
CA PRO A 583 10.24 48.73 1.03
C PRO A 583 10.96 47.67 0.21
N TYR A 584 10.57 47.48 -1.05
CA TYR A 584 11.07 46.47 -1.98
C TYR A 584 12.19 46.99 -2.90
N CYS A 585 12.54 48.30 -2.83
CA CYS A 585 13.56 48.90 -3.67
C CYS A 585 14.96 48.80 -3.04
N VAL A 586 16.01 49.02 -3.83
CA VAL A 586 17.39 49.06 -3.39
C VAL A 586 17.57 49.98 -2.17
N GLY A 587 18.35 49.51 -1.19
CA GLY A 587 18.60 50.24 0.06
C GLY A 587 17.49 50.14 1.11
N SER A 588 16.39 49.42 0.80
CA SER A 588 15.29 49.15 1.70
C SER A 588 15.31 47.71 2.22
N PRO A 589 14.56 47.37 3.27
CA PRO A 589 14.65 46.06 3.94
C PRO A 589 14.50 44.84 3.02
N TYR A 590 13.59 44.88 2.04
CA TYR A 590 13.30 43.77 1.15
C TYR A 590 14.02 43.87 -0.21
N GLY A 591 14.56 45.05 -0.53
CA GLY A 591 15.22 45.28 -1.82
C GLY A 591 16.51 44.48 -1.99
N ARG A 592 17.20 44.15 -0.91
CA ARG A 592 18.41 43.31 -0.98
C ARG A 592 18.12 41.95 -1.60
N LEU A 593 16.92 41.36 -1.31
CA LEU A 593 16.53 40.06 -1.79
C LEU A 593 15.83 40.13 -3.16
N LEU A 594 14.99 41.16 -3.39
CA LEU A 594 14.05 41.20 -4.52
C LEU A 594 14.45 42.22 -5.62
N ASP A 595 15.41 43.04 -5.41
CA ASP A 595 15.73 44.15 -6.33
C ASP A 595 17.19 44.08 -6.83
N ALA A 596 17.62 42.87 -7.22
CA ALA A 596 18.97 42.64 -7.72
C ALA A 596 19.10 43.02 -9.21
N GLU A 597 20.33 43.38 -9.60
CA GLU A 597 20.73 43.63 -10.99
C GLU A 597 20.98 42.32 -11.77
N ALA A 598 21.21 41.21 -11.06
CA ALA A 598 21.34 39.86 -11.60
C ALA A 598 20.77 38.82 -10.65
N GLU A 599 20.15 37.80 -11.23
CA GLU A 599 19.59 36.69 -10.46
C GLU A 599 20.65 35.66 -10.10
N HIS A 600 20.69 35.25 -8.83
CA HIS A 600 21.59 34.23 -8.32
C HIS A 600 20.80 33.03 -7.79
N LEU A 601 19.82 32.58 -8.55
CA LEU A 601 19.21 31.25 -8.35
C LEU A 601 19.99 30.21 -9.13
N GLY A 602 20.43 29.18 -8.44
CA GLY A 602 21.13 28.06 -9.06
C GLY A 602 20.29 27.31 -10.11
N SER A 603 20.95 26.49 -10.90
CA SER A 603 20.32 25.65 -11.92
C SER A 603 20.31 24.16 -11.58
N ALA A 604 20.81 23.77 -10.40
CA ALA A 604 20.88 22.38 -9.96
C ALA A 604 19.49 21.71 -9.94
N ASP A 605 19.46 20.41 -10.14
CA ASP A 605 18.22 19.62 -10.06
C ASP A 605 17.70 19.50 -8.63
N VAL A 606 18.54 19.75 -7.64
CA VAL A 606 18.17 19.82 -6.24
C VAL A 606 18.35 21.25 -5.77
N GLN A 607 17.28 21.87 -5.27
CA GLN A 607 17.33 23.21 -4.69
C GLN A 607 16.57 23.25 -3.38
N ALA A 608 17.20 23.75 -2.35
CA ALA A 608 16.59 23.95 -1.05
C ALA A 608 16.59 25.44 -0.69
N PHE A 609 15.46 25.92 -0.18
CA PHE A 609 15.20 27.30 0.19
C PHE A 609 14.92 27.38 1.69
N GLU A 610 15.82 27.98 2.46
CA GLU A 610 15.62 28.22 3.89
C GLU A 610 14.70 29.43 4.07
N ILE A 611 13.56 29.20 4.74
CA ILE A 611 12.51 30.22 4.87
C ILE A 611 12.28 30.73 6.29
N GLU A 612 12.95 30.21 7.32
CA GLU A 612 12.72 30.58 8.72
C GLU A 612 12.83 32.11 8.94
N GLY A 613 13.91 32.72 8.43
CA GLY A 613 14.12 34.16 8.57
C GLY A 613 13.26 35.03 7.64
N LEU A 614 12.59 34.44 6.68
CA LEU A 614 11.68 35.12 5.75
C LEU A 614 10.24 35.13 6.30
N VAL A 615 9.83 34.07 6.99
CA VAL A 615 8.47 33.94 7.53
C VAL A 615 8.15 35.06 8.55
N GLY A 616 6.93 35.60 8.46
CA GLY A 616 6.49 36.74 9.30
C GLY A 616 6.96 38.11 8.81
N THR A 617 7.78 38.16 7.74
CA THR A 617 8.13 39.43 7.09
C THR A 617 7.13 39.79 5.99
N GLY A 618 6.96 41.10 5.71
CA GLY A 618 6.10 41.56 4.61
C GLY A 618 6.57 41.09 3.22
N ALA A 619 7.84 40.68 3.09
CA ALA A 619 8.39 40.15 1.83
C ALA A 619 8.02 38.70 1.53
N ALA A 620 7.70 37.90 2.55
CA ALA A 620 7.51 36.44 2.39
C ALA A 620 6.57 36.05 1.24
N PRO A 621 5.36 36.63 1.14
CA PRO A 621 4.46 36.29 0.06
C PRO A 621 4.96 36.65 -1.33
N ALA A 622 5.65 37.80 -1.44
CA ALA A 622 6.21 38.23 -2.72
C ALA A 622 7.37 37.35 -3.18
N VAL A 623 8.24 36.93 -2.27
CA VAL A 623 9.37 36.04 -2.53
C VAL A 623 8.86 34.64 -2.89
N LEU A 624 7.95 34.10 -2.11
CA LEU A 624 7.38 32.75 -2.37
C LEU A 624 6.66 32.73 -3.70
N ALA A 625 5.81 33.71 -4.02
CA ALA A 625 5.12 33.79 -5.31
C ALA A 625 6.11 33.81 -6.48
N TYR A 626 7.22 34.53 -6.35
CA TYR A 626 8.25 34.54 -7.37
C TYR A 626 8.97 33.18 -7.51
N LEU A 627 9.38 32.58 -6.41
CA LEU A 627 10.02 31.25 -6.44
C LEU A 627 9.10 30.18 -7.03
N PHE A 628 7.83 30.20 -6.69
CA PHE A 628 6.85 29.27 -7.27
C PHE A 628 6.68 29.49 -8.77
N HIS A 629 6.70 30.74 -9.25
CA HIS A 629 6.70 31.06 -10.67
C HIS A 629 7.94 30.47 -11.36
N ARG A 630 9.12 30.67 -10.77
CA ARG A 630 10.39 30.14 -11.30
C ARG A 630 10.47 28.60 -11.31
N ILE A 631 9.94 27.95 -10.25
CA ILE A 631 9.83 26.50 -10.23
C ILE A 631 8.85 26.02 -11.29
N GLY A 632 7.73 26.73 -11.47
CA GLY A 632 6.74 26.45 -12.51
C GLY A 632 7.31 26.37 -13.92
N ASP A 633 8.32 27.21 -14.24
CA ASP A 633 9.06 27.20 -15.51
C ASP A 633 9.92 25.94 -15.68
N ARG A 634 10.32 25.31 -14.58
CA ARG A 634 11.19 24.11 -14.60
C ARG A 634 10.40 22.81 -14.62
N LEU A 635 9.07 22.86 -14.51
CA LEU A 635 8.19 21.70 -14.57
C LEU A 635 7.94 21.28 -16.02
N ASP A 636 8.88 20.56 -16.56
CA ASP A 636 8.93 20.11 -17.98
C ASP A 636 8.40 18.69 -18.21
N GLY A 637 7.79 18.07 -17.16
CA GLY A 637 7.24 16.71 -17.22
C GLY A 637 8.17 15.63 -16.64
N ARG A 638 9.40 15.96 -16.26
CA ARG A 638 10.27 15.01 -15.53
C ARG A 638 9.77 14.85 -14.08
N PRO A 639 10.08 13.71 -13.43
CA PRO A 639 9.71 13.47 -12.04
C PRO A 639 10.16 14.63 -11.15
N THR A 640 9.22 15.28 -10.47
CA THR A 640 9.53 16.44 -9.62
C THR A 640 8.94 16.24 -8.23
N LEU A 641 9.75 16.47 -7.21
CA LEU A 641 9.32 16.49 -5.82
C LEU A 641 9.43 17.91 -5.26
N LEU A 642 8.29 18.43 -4.78
CA LEU A 642 8.25 19.68 -4.03
C LEU A 642 8.00 19.35 -2.57
N ILE A 643 8.90 19.76 -1.69
CA ILE A 643 8.78 19.62 -0.24
C ILE A 643 8.49 20.99 0.34
N ILE A 644 7.41 21.10 1.10
CA ILE A 644 7.03 22.32 1.82
C ILE A 644 6.98 21.97 3.30
N ASP A 645 8.05 22.28 4.03
CA ASP A 645 8.10 22.12 5.47
C ASP A 645 7.44 23.32 6.17
N GLU A 646 6.77 23.09 7.28
CA GLU A 646 5.97 24.09 8.00
C GLU A 646 4.97 24.82 7.08
N GLY A 647 4.32 24.07 6.20
CA GLY A 647 3.43 24.59 5.16
C GLY A 647 2.25 25.45 5.66
N TRP A 648 1.88 25.34 6.95
CA TRP A 648 0.84 26.18 7.57
C TRP A 648 1.21 27.67 7.54
N LEU A 649 2.50 28.01 7.61
CA LEU A 649 2.98 29.40 7.53
C LEU A 649 2.60 30.08 6.21
N ALA A 650 2.47 29.28 5.16
CA ALA A 650 2.05 29.74 3.85
C ALA A 650 0.51 29.80 3.70
N LEU A 651 -0.23 29.17 4.60
CA LEU A 651 -1.70 29.15 4.57
C LEU A 651 -2.35 30.41 5.14
N ASP A 652 -1.61 31.20 5.91
CA ASP A 652 -2.09 32.47 6.48
C ASP A 652 -2.23 33.57 5.42
N ASP A 653 -1.59 33.43 4.26
CA ASP A 653 -1.73 34.36 3.14
C ASP A 653 -2.75 33.84 2.12
N GLU A 654 -3.87 34.54 1.93
CA GLU A 654 -4.96 34.13 1.02
C GLU A 654 -4.48 33.93 -0.43
N GLY A 655 -3.56 34.78 -0.89
CA GLY A 655 -3.02 34.69 -2.25
C GLY A 655 -2.19 33.42 -2.44
N PHE A 656 -1.33 33.11 -1.48
CA PHE A 656 -0.53 31.89 -1.50
C PHE A 656 -1.38 30.63 -1.33
N ALA A 657 -2.35 30.65 -0.42
CA ALA A 657 -3.29 29.56 -0.22
C ALA A 657 -4.08 29.23 -1.50
N SER A 658 -4.50 30.27 -2.23
CA SER A 658 -5.17 30.12 -3.52
C SER A 658 -4.26 29.50 -4.59
N GLN A 659 -3.00 29.95 -4.67
CA GLN A 659 -2.01 29.40 -5.61
C GLN A 659 -1.63 27.95 -5.28
N LEU A 660 -1.47 27.61 -4.00
CA LEU A 660 -1.23 26.23 -3.57
C LEU A 660 -2.41 25.32 -3.91
N ARG A 661 -3.65 25.80 -3.74
CA ARG A 661 -4.86 25.06 -4.13
C ARG A 661 -4.89 24.78 -5.63
N GLU A 662 -4.53 25.72 -6.46
CA GLU A 662 -4.43 25.54 -7.90
C GLU A 662 -3.30 24.56 -8.26
N TRP A 663 -2.16 24.67 -7.60
CA TRP A 663 -1.04 23.77 -7.80
C TRP A 663 -1.38 22.32 -7.47
N LEU A 664 -1.97 22.05 -6.34
CA LEU A 664 -2.39 20.70 -5.96
C LEU A 664 -3.32 20.05 -7.00
N LYS A 665 -4.06 20.85 -7.77
CA LYS A 665 -4.92 20.37 -8.87
C LYS A 665 -4.19 20.19 -10.20
N THR A 666 -3.17 20.95 -10.46
CA THR A 666 -2.52 21.05 -11.79
C THR A 666 -1.18 20.34 -11.88
N LEU A 667 -0.43 20.25 -10.79
CA LEU A 667 0.94 19.71 -10.77
C LEU A 667 1.01 18.22 -11.18
N ARG A 668 -0.01 17.43 -10.90
CA ARG A 668 -0.07 16.04 -11.36
C ARG A 668 0.11 15.92 -12.87
N LYS A 669 -0.42 16.88 -13.66
CA LYS A 669 -0.29 16.90 -15.12
C LYS A 669 1.14 17.24 -15.57
N LYS A 670 1.94 17.82 -14.69
CA LYS A 670 3.34 18.18 -14.90
C LYS A 670 4.31 17.16 -14.28
N ASN A 671 3.81 16.00 -13.87
CA ASN A 671 4.57 14.94 -13.20
C ASN A 671 5.26 15.43 -11.90
N ALA A 672 4.60 16.31 -11.17
CA ALA A 672 5.12 16.89 -9.95
C ALA A 672 4.29 16.49 -8.73
N SER A 673 4.97 16.01 -7.70
CA SER A 673 4.42 15.60 -6.41
C SER A 673 4.75 16.64 -5.34
N VAL A 674 3.79 16.96 -4.49
CA VAL A 674 3.98 17.88 -3.35
C VAL A 674 3.94 17.08 -2.06
N ILE A 675 4.95 17.24 -1.22
CA ILE A 675 4.93 16.86 0.19
C ILE A 675 4.63 18.10 0.99
N PHE A 676 3.46 18.13 1.60
CA PHE A 676 3.04 19.18 2.50
C PHE A 676 3.23 18.71 3.94
N ALA A 677 4.15 19.32 4.67
CA ALA A 677 4.48 18.92 6.02
C ALA A 677 4.06 19.97 7.05
N THR A 678 3.51 19.53 8.18
CA THR A 678 3.06 20.38 9.27
C THR A 678 3.23 19.72 10.63
N GLN A 679 3.24 20.50 11.70
CA GLN A 679 3.35 19.99 13.07
C GLN A 679 2.02 19.43 13.60
N SER A 680 0.89 19.99 13.16
CA SER A 680 -0.42 19.64 13.69
C SER A 680 -1.49 19.62 12.60
N LEU A 681 -2.43 18.67 12.71
CA LEU A 681 -3.63 18.68 11.89
C LEU A 681 -4.54 19.87 12.18
N SER A 682 -4.46 20.46 13.39
CA SER A 682 -5.25 21.65 13.75
C SER A 682 -4.89 22.87 12.91
N ASP A 683 -3.64 22.98 12.48
CA ASP A 683 -3.18 24.10 11.65
C ASP A 683 -3.85 24.03 10.27
N ILE A 684 -4.01 22.81 9.74
CA ILE A 684 -4.73 22.59 8.47
C ILE A 684 -6.23 22.76 8.69
N ASP A 685 -6.79 22.16 9.71
CA ASP A 685 -8.24 22.11 9.99
C ASP A 685 -8.87 23.50 10.09
N ASN A 686 -8.11 24.47 10.58
CA ASN A 686 -8.52 25.87 10.67
C ASN A 686 -8.34 26.68 9.38
N SER A 687 -7.68 26.10 8.36
CA SER A 687 -7.41 26.76 7.09
C SER A 687 -8.53 26.57 6.07
N GLU A 688 -8.79 27.59 5.26
CA GLU A 688 -9.76 27.52 4.13
C GLU A 688 -9.40 26.48 3.07
N ILE A 689 -8.13 26.08 2.97
CA ILE A 689 -7.69 25.08 2.01
C ILE A 689 -7.67 23.65 2.55
N ALA A 690 -8.08 23.43 3.81
CA ALA A 690 -8.14 22.11 4.41
C ALA A 690 -8.85 21.07 3.52
N PRO A 691 -10.03 21.37 2.95
CA PRO A 691 -10.70 20.42 2.06
C PRO A 691 -9.85 20.06 0.83
N ALA A 692 -9.14 21.03 0.26
CA ALA A 692 -8.30 20.80 -0.91
C ALA A 692 -7.08 19.92 -0.59
N ILE A 693 -6.43 20.12 0.56
CA ILE A 693 -5.31 19.29 1.02
C ILE A 693 -5.78 17.86 1.30
N ILE A 694 -6.89 17.72 2.04
CA ILE A 694 -7.47 16.40 2.38
C ILE A 694 -7.83 15.60 1.12
N GLU A 695 -8.41 16.27 0.12
CA GLU A 695 -8.83 15.65 -1.14
C GLU A 695 -7.65 15.33 -2.06
N SER A 696 -6.67 16.24 -2.15
CA SER A 696 -5.56 16.16 -3.10
C SER A 696 -4.39 15.30 -2.59
N CYS A 697 -4.28 15.04 -1.28
CA CYS A 697 -3.21 14.22 -0.71
C CYS A 697 -3.74 12.81 -0.36
N PRO A 698 -3.73 11.87 -1.32
CA PRO A 698 -4.23 10.52 -1.09
C PRO A 698 -3.33 9.68 -0.18
N THR A 699 -2.08 10.06 -0.02
CA THR A 699 -1.10 9.45 0.89
C THR A 699 -0.85 10.39 2.06
N ARG A 700 -0.90 9.84 3.28
CA ARG A 700 -0.63 10.57 4.52
C ARG A 700 0.39 9.81 5.34
N LEU A 701 1.40 10.53 5.81
CA LEU A 701 2.41 10.02 6.72
C LEU A 701 2.23 10.72 8.06
N LEU A 702 1.76 9.97 9.04
CA LEU A 702 1.45 10.48 10.36
C LEU A 702 2.51 10.00 11.34
N LEU A 703 3.11 10.93 12.05
CA LEU A 703 4.14 10.64 13.03
C LEU A 703 3.53 10.43 14.42
N PRO A 704 4.22 9.76 15.33
CA PRO A 704 3.75 9.49 16.67
C PRO A 704 3.31 10.75 17.40
N ASN A 705 2.17 10.67 18.07
CA ASN A 705 1.62 11.74 18.88
C ASN A 705 0.89 11.15 20.08
N GLU A 706 1.53 11.16 21.25
CA GLU A 706 0.96 10.63 22.50
C GLU A 706 -0.37 11.32 22.90
N ARG A 707 -0.55 12.57 22.44
CA ARG A 707 -1.76 13.34 22.69
C ARG A 707 -2.91 13.02 21.73
N ALA A 708 -2.73 12.12 20.77
CA ALA A 708 -3.75 11.77 19.76
C ALA A 708 -5.05 11.24 20.38
N ILE A 709 -4.96 10.64 21.59
CA ILE A 709 -6.11 10.12 22.34
C ILE A 709 -6.86 11.19 23.16
N GLU A 710 -6.36 12.42 23.23
CA GLU A 710 -7.07 13.51 23.89
C GLU A 710 -8.35 13.85 23.08
N PRO A 711 -9.52 14.05 23.73
CA PRO A 711 -10.80 14.16 23.03
C PRO A 711 -10.85 15.22 21.93
N GLN A 712 -10.21 16.36 22.14
CA GLN A 712 -10.14 17.45 21.15
C GLN A 712 -9.31 17.06 19.92
N ILE A 713 -8.16 16.42 20.14
CA ILE A 713 -7.23 16.00 19.08
C ILE A 713 -7.81 14.77 18.35
N THR A 714 -8.39 13.82 19.08
CA THR A 714 -9.11 12.66 18.50
C THR A 714 -10.20 13.11 17.52
N ALA A 715 -10.96 14.17 17.87
CA ALA A 715 -12.01 14.68 16.99
C ALA A 715 -11.45 15.20 15.66
N ILE A 716 -10.27 15.80 15.67
CA ILE A 716 -9.57 16.26 14.45
C ILE A 716 -9.10 15.04 13.63
N TYR A 717 -8.41 14.08 14.25
CA TYR A 717 -7.96 12.87 13.54
C TYR A 717 -9.13 12.12 12.87
N ARG A 718 -10.29 12.03 13.54
CA ARG A 718 -11.49 11.42 12.95
C ARG A 718 -12.01 12.20 11.74
N ARG A 719 -11.97 13.54 11.76
CA ARG A 719 -12.31 14.38 10.58
C ARG A 719 -11.37 14.13 9.39
N PHE A 720 -10.12 13.83 9.69
CA PHE A 720 -9.14 13.41 8.67
C PHE A 720 -9.26 11.93 8.28
N GLY A 721 -10.29 11.21 8.76
CA GLY A 721 -10.64 9.87 8.31
C GLY A 721 -9.89 8.74 9.02
N LEU A 722 -9.30 8.99 10.20
CA LEU A 722 -8.72 7.94 11.03
C LEU A 722 -9.79 7.28 11.90
N ASN A 723 -9.70 5.96 12.04
CA ASN A 723 -10.48 5.21 13.01
C ASN A 723 -9.79 5.18 14.39
N ASP A 724 -10.51 4.71 15.42
CA ASP A 724 -10.01 4.72 16.80
C ASP A 724 -8.75 3.86 16.97
N ARG A 725 -8.63 2.75 16.22
CA ARG A 725 -7.45 1.88 16.27
C ARG A 725 -6.22 2.58 15.70
N GLN A 726 -6.37 3.29 14.61
CA GLN A 726 -5.30 4.07 13.99
C GLN A 726 -4.80 5.19 14.90
N ILE A 727 -5.72 5.87 15.59
CA ILE A 727 -5.41 6.90 16.58
C ILE A 727 -4.66 6.29 17.77
N GLU A 728 -5.08 5.11 18.24
CA GLU A 728 -4.37 4.39 19.29
C GLU A 728 -2.95 3.98 18.88
N ILE A 729 -2.77 3.54 17.62
CA ILE A 729 -1.44 3.22 17.06
C ILE A 729 -0.55 4.46 17.12
N LEU A 730 -1.02 5.61 16.66
CA LEU A 730 -0.27 6.86 16.68
C LEU A 730 0.10 7.31 18.09
N ALA A 731 -0.80 7.10 19.06
CA ALA A 731 -0.55 7.46 20.46
C ALA A 731 0.50 6.58 21.14
N ARG A 732 0.65 5.33 20.71
CA ARG A 732 1.59 4.35 21.27
C ARG A 732 2.90 4.23 20.52
N ALA A 733 2.94 4.71 19.29
CA ALA A 733 4.12 4.63 18.43
C ALA A 733 5.29 5.45 19.00
N THR A 734 6.51 5.04 18.71
CA THR A 734 7.74 5.63 19.24
C THR A 734 8.21 6.79 18.35
N PRO A 735 8.32 8.02 18.87
CA PRO A 735 8.84 9.16 18.12
C PRO A 735 10.25 8.91 17.57
N LYS A 736 10.55 9.48 16.40
CA LYS A 736 11.82 9.35 15.65
C LYS A 736 12.11 7.96 15.09
N ARG A 737 11.27 6.97 15.39
CA ARG A 737 11.41 5.59 14.92
C ARG A 737 10.26 5.19 14.04
N ASP A 738 9.04 5.33 14.53
CA ASP A 738 7.83 4.83 13.91
C ASP A 738 7.16 5.90 13.06
N TYR A 739 6.61 5.48 11.93
CA TYR A 739 5.87 6.30 10.98
C TYR A 739 4.64 5.54 10.53
N TYR A 740 3.50 6.18 10.49
CA TYR A 740 2.25 5.56 10.07
C TYR A 740 1.84 6.07 8.68
N CYS A 741 1.85 5.18 7.71
CA CYS A 741 1.33 5.45 6.38
C CYS A 741 -0.17 5.16 6.32
N GLN A 742 -0.95 6.13 5.88
CA GLN A 742 -2.36 5.98 5.57
C GLN A 742 -2.59 6.33 4.10
N SER A 743 -3.20 5.43 3.35
CA SER A 743 -3.62 5.70 1.97
C SER A 743 -4.87 4.90 1.61
N ARG A 744 -5.48 5.21 0.47
CA ARG A 744 -6.58 4.40 -0.07
C ARG A 744 -6.14 2.98 -0.44
N ARG A 745 -4.84 2.77 -0.67
CA ARG A 745 -4.28 1.44 -0.99
C ARG A 745 -4.09 0.58 0.25
N GLY A 746 -3.95 1.16 1.44
CA GLY A 746 -3.75 0.48 2.72
C GLY A 746 -3.07 1.34 3.75
N ASN A 747 -2.90 0.77 4.94
CA ASN A 747 -2.31 1.45 6.09
C ASN A 747 -1.19 0.60 6.68
N ARG A 748 -0.13 1.24 7.15
CA ARG A 748 1.00 0.52 7.74
C ARG A 748 1.79 1.37 8.72
N LEU A 749 2.10 0.81 9.88
CA LEU A 749 3.13 1.31 10.77
C LEU A 749 4.49 0.75 10.31
N PHE A 750 5.50 1.60 10.17
CA PHE A 750 6.83 1.21 9.73
C PHE A 750 7.91 2.09 10.35
N GLU A 751 9.15 1.60 10.34
CA GLU A 751 10.34 2.32 10.74
C GLU A 751 11.14 2.74 9.51
N LEU A 752 11.81 3.89 9.55
CA LEU A 752 12.65 4.31 8.43
C LEU A 752 13.88 3.40 8.26
N GLY A 753 14.40 2.83 9.35
CA GLY A 753 15.61 2.01 9.30
C GLY A 753 16.79 2.82 8.79
N LEU A 754 17.18 3.88 9.51
CA LEU A 754 18.35 4.69 9.18
C LEU A 754 19.57 4.18 9.98
N SER A 755 20.66 3.99 9.26
CA SER A 755 21.97 3.67 9.81
C SER A 755 22.88 4.91 9.77
N GLU A 756 24.20 4.75 9.85
CA GLU A 756 25.14 5.86 10.08
C GLU A 756 25.15 6.90 8.98
N VAL A 757 25.21 6.49 7.72
CA VAL A 757 25.25 7.40 6.56
C VAL A 757 23.92 8.15 6.42
N GLY A 758 22.81 7.40 6.52
CA GLY A 758 21.47 7.99 6.47
C GLY A 758 21.27 9.03 7.58
N LEU A 759 21.69 8.73 8.81
CA LEU A 759 21.61 9.68 9.94
C LEU A 759 22.54 10.89 9.76
N ALA A 760 23.76 10.71 9.26
CA ALA A 760 24.69 11.80 9.01
C ALA A 760 24.11 12.84 8.04
N LEU A 761 23.40 12.38 7.00
CA LEU A 761 22.83 13.26 5.97
C LEU A 761 21.44 13.80 6.30
N CYS A 762 20.60 13.02 6.99
CA CYS A 762 19.20 13.39 7.22
C CYS A 762 18.95 14.05 8.58
N ALA A 763 19.82 13.87 9.58
CA ALA A 763 19.61 14.36 10.95
C ALA A 763 20.47 15.59 11.32
N ALA A 764 20.93 16.35 10.34
CA ALA A 764 21.82 17.51 10.51
C ALA A 764 21.04 18.82 10.67
N SER A 765 20.32 18.99 11.77
CA SER A 765 19.44 20.16 11.98
C SER A 765 19.85 21.07 13.15
N SER A 766 20.86 20.69 13.95
CA SER A 766 21.29 21.51 15.10
C SER A 766 22.06 22.76 14.66
N LYS A 767 22.07 23.78 15.49
CA LYS A 767 22.88 25.01 15.23
C LYS A 767 24.36 24.68 15.04
N SER A 768 24.89 23.72 15.80
CA SER A 768 26.26 23.22 15.62
C SER A 768 26.47 22.56 14.27
N ASP A 769 25.51 21.79 13.79
CA ASP A 769 25.58 21.21 12.45
C ASP A 769 25.57 22.30 11.37
N GLN A 770 24.71 23.31 11.51
CA GLN A 770 24.65 24.43 10.55
C GLN A 770 25.98 25.23 10.47
N MET A 771 26.62 25.43 11.62
CA MET A 771 27.95 26.08 11.66
C MET A 771 29.03 25.20 11.02
N LEU A 772 29.02 23.91 11.31
CA LEU A 772 29.96 22.95 10.74
C LEU A 772 29.77 22.82 9.22
N ILE A 773 28.53 22.78 8.72
CA ILE A 773 28.23 22.78 7.28
C ILE A 773 28.82 24.03 6.63
N ALA A 774 28.61 25.23 7.22
CA ALA A 774 29.13 26.47 6.69
C ALA A 774 30.66 26.45 6.61
N GLN A 775 31.34 25.99 7.67
CA GLN A 775 32.78 25.83 7.70
C GLN A 775 33.28 24.88 6.60
N ILE A 776 32.68 23.68 6.48
CA ILE A 776 33.10 22.69 5.48
C ILE A 776 32.91 23.21 4.07
N VAL A 777 31.81 23.92 3.79
CA VAL A 777 31.58 24.52 2.47
C VAL A 777 32.64 25.61 2.17
N ALA A 778 33.02 26.40 3.17
CA ALA A 778 34.06 27.43 3.00
C ALA A 778 35.45 26.82 2.76
N GLU A 779 35.78 25.70 3.42
CA GLU A 779 37.11 25.07 3.32
C GLU A 779 37.26 24.15 2.11
N HIS A 780 36.21 23.37 1.77
CA HIS A 780 36.27 22.29 0.75
C HIS A 780 35.43 22.58 -0.49
N GLY A 781 34.66 23.65 -0.49
CA GLY A 781 33.72 23.97 -1.56
C GLY A 781 32.56 22.97 -1.61
N ARG A 782 31.70 23.10 -2.64
CA ARG A 782 30.55 22.21 -2.83
C ARG A 782 30.96 20.81 -3.26
N ASP A 783 31.94 20.68 -4.13
CA ASP A 783 32.37 19.38 -4.69
C ASP A 783 33.05 18.49 -3.62
N GLY A 784 33.75 19.11 -2.67
CA GLY A 784 34.38 18.39 -1.55
C GLY A 784 33.48 18.19 -0.34
N PHE A 785 32.26 18.72 -0.35
CA PHE A 785 31.37 18.73 0.81
C PHE A 785 31.03 17.33 1.33
N LEU A 786 30.58 16.45 0.47
CA LEU A 786 30.11 15.12 0.87
C LEU A 786 31.18 14.33 1.65
N ALA A 787 32.39 14.25 1.08
CA ALA A 787 33.50 13.51 1.71
C ALA A 787 33.93 14.15 3.04
N ALA A 788 34.07 15.49 3.07
CA ALA A 788 34.43 16.22 4.28
C ALA A 788 33.35 16.11 5.38
N TRP A 789 32.07 16.16 4.99
CA TRP A 789 30.94 16.01 5.92
C TRP A 789 30.89 14.63 6.54
N LEU A 790 30.99 13.56 5.74
CA LEU A 790 31.01 12.18 6.24
C LEU A 790 32.17 11.95 7.22
N ASN A 791 33.36 12.48 6.90
CA ASN A 791 34.50 12.44 7.83
C ASN A 791 34.24 13.17 9.14
N ALA A 792 33.64 14.35 9.08
CA ALA A 792 33.32 15.17 10.26
C ALA A 792 32.20 14.55 11.13
N ARG A 793 31.43 13.62 10.56
CA ARG A 793 30.35 12.86 11.26
C ARG A 793 30.76 11.47 11.69
N ASP A 794 32.07 11.17 11.75
CA ASP A 794 32.64 9.88 12.10
C ASP A 794 32.24 8.71 11.19
N VAL A 795 31.83 9.00 9.95
CA VAL A 795 31.43 8.02 8.93
C VAL A 795 32.45 8.03 7.76
N GLY A 796 33.73 8.21 8.07
CA GLY A 796 34.81 8.36 7.08
C GLY A 796 34.97 7.15 6.15
N TRP A 797 34.64 5.94 6.61
CA TRP A 797 34.63 4.73 5.79
C TRP A 797 33.74 4.87 4.56
N ALA A 798 32.62 5.55 4.68
CA ALA A 798 31.69 5.78 3.55
C ALA A 798 32.26 6.78 2.53
N SER A 799 33.14 7.68 2.95
CA SER A 799 33.79 8.61 2.01
C SER A 799 34.73 7.90 1.02
N GLU A 800 35.31 6.76 1.40
CA GLU A 800 36.16 5.92 0.55
C GLU A 800 35.36 5.23 -0.58
N LEU A 801 34.05 5.05 -0.39
CA LEU A 801 33.17 4.43 -1.38
C LEU A 801 32.65 5.41 -2.42
N ILE A 802 32.74 6.72 -2.21
CA ILE A 802 32.25 7.74 -3.14
C ILE A 802 32.74 7.53 -4.58
N PRO A 803 34.06 7.26 -4.83
CA PRO A 803 34.56 7.05 -6.18
C PRO A 803 34.01 5.79 -6.89
N THR A 804 33.41 4.86 -6.16
CA THR A 804 32.85 3.62 -6.72
C THR A 804 31.50 3.84 -7.35
N PHE A 805 30.82 4.93 -7.03
CA PHE A 805 29.52 5.27 -7.59
C PHE A 805 29.70 6.17 -8.84
N PRO A 806 29.17 5.75 -9.99
CA PRO A 806 29.26 6.58 -11.18
C PRO A 806 28.44 7.84 -10.98
N SER A 807 29.08 9.01 -11.09
CA SER A 807 28.35 10.26 -11.27
C SER A 807 27.78 10.25 -12.69
N LEU A 808 26.46 10.17 -12.83
CA LEU A 808 25.75 10.35 -14.10
C LEU A 808 25.56 11.84 -14.41
N VAL A 809 26.55 12.68 -14.11
CA VAL A 809 26.55 14.06 -14.60
C VAL A 809 27.05 14.02 -16.04
N PRO A 810 26.24 14.46 -17.03
CA PRO A 810 26.67 14.52 -18.43
C PRO A 810 27.76 15.54 -18.63
#